data_e843793369bae74c1ffc26f738c47904
#
_entry.id   e843793369bae74c1ffc26f738c47904
#
_cell.length_a   1.000
_cell.length_b   1.000
_cell.length_c   1.000
_cell.angle_alpha   90.00
_cell.angle_beta   90.00
_cell.angle_gamma   90.00
#
_symmetry.space_group_name_H-M   'P 1'
#
loop_
_entity.id
_entity.type
_entity.pdbx_description
1 polymer ?
#
loop_
_entity_poly.entity_id
_entity_poly.type
_entity_poly.pdbx_seq_one_letter_code
_entity_poly.pdbx_strand_id
1 'polypeptide(L)'
;MTEIERIDQLREELHRHNYNYYVLNAPEITDQEFDKLMRELQDLEEKHPEHRDENSPSMRVGSDINRNFMQVVHKYPMLSLTNTYSETEVTEFYDRVKKSLNEDFEICCEMKYDGTSISLTYENGKLLRAVTRGDGVQGDDVTGNVKTIRSIPLVLHGKGYPEAFEIRGEILMPWVVFEELNKEREAREEPLFANPRNAASGTLKLQNSAIVASRKLDAYLYYLLGDNLPCDGHYENLKEAEKWGFKISDLTRKCKTLQEVFDFIKYWDVERKNLPVATDGIVLKVNSLRQQRNLGFTAKSPRWAIAYKFQAEQALTRLNKVTYQVGRTGAVTPVANLDPVQLSGTVVKRASLHNADIIEGLDLHIGDMVYVEKGGEIIPKIVGVDKNARIMIGDKVKFITYCPECGSKLVRYEGEAAYYCTNDAACPPQIKGKIEHFISRRAMDIDGLGPETVDQFYQEGLIRDVADLYTLKTSDIINLERMGEKSAENIIKGIEQSKEVPFERVLFALGIRFVGETVAKKVAKSFKSMDALADASLDDLIHVDEIGEKIAQSILLYFANPKNRDIIERLRVAGVRLEADEEDTSGHTDKLAGKSIVISGVFAHHSRDEYKELIEKHGGKNVGSISSKTSFILAGDNMGPSKLEKAQKLGVTIVSEEEFLQMIE
;
A
#
# COMPACT_ATOMS: atom_id res chain seq x y z
N MET A 1 -14.62 -24.29 43.53
CA MET A 1 -13.97 -23.53 42.41
C MET A 1 -12.84 -22.76 43.06
N THR A 2 -11.64 -22.92 42.61
CA THR A 2 -10.48 -22.15 43.03
C THR A 2 -10.55 -20.73 42.39
N GLU A 3 -9.80 -19.74 42.93
CA GLU A 3 -9.76 -18.41 42.32
C GLU A 3 -9.20 -18.45 40.90
N ILE A 4 -8.27 -19.37 40.61
CA ILE A 4 -7.71 -19.58 39.28
C ILE A 4 -8.77 -20.14 38.31
N GLU A 5 -9.51 -21.17 38.71
CA GLU A 5 -10.63 -21.70 37.91
C GLU A 5 -11.70 -20.62 37.64
N ARG A 6 -11.88 -19.70 38.59
CA ARG A 6 -12.81 -18.58 38.41
C ARG A 6 -12.28 -17.53 37.42
N ILE A 7 -10.98 -17.25 37.42
CA ILE A 7 -10.34 -16.38 36.42
C ILE A 7 -10.58 -16.94 35.02
N ASP A 8 -10.30 -18.21 34.79
CA ASP A 8 -10.48 -18.84 33.47
C ASP A 8 -11.93 -18.83 33.02
N GLN A 9 -12.85 -19.12 33.91
CA GLN A 9 -14.30 -19.05 33.64
C GLN A 9 -14.73 -17.63 33.26
N LEU A 10 -14.30 -16.61 34.02
CA LEU A 10 -14.65 -15.22 33.75
C LEU A 10 -14.08 -14.73 32.42
N ARG A 11 -12.86 -15.15 32.05
CA ARG A 11 -12.28 -14.83 30.74
C ARG A 11 -13.13 -15.40 29.62
N GLU A 12 -13.50 -16.66 29.68
CA GLU A 12 -14.33 -17.33 28.68
C GLU A 12 -15.71 -16.66 28.57
N GLU A 13 -16.36 -16.40 29.70
CA GLU A 13 -17.68 -15.77 29.78
C GLU A 13 -17.67 -14.33 29.20
N LEU A 14 -16.69 -13.52 29.55
CA LEU A 14 -16.55 -12.15 29.07
C LEU A 14 -16.16 -12.08 27.58
N HIS A 15 -15.35 -13.02 27.09
CA HIS A 15 -15.09 -13.14 25.63
C HIS A 15 -16.37 -13.46 24.87
N ARG A 16 -17.19 -14.39 25.36
CA ARG A 16 -18.49 -14.74 24.77
C ARG A 16 -19.45 -13.55 24.76
N HIS A 17 -19.56 -12.81 25.85
CA HIS A 17 -20.44 -11.64 25.94
C HIS A 17 -19.97 -10.50 25.04
N ASN A 18 -18.66 -10.27 24.91
CA ASN A 18 -18.12 -9.33 23.93
C ASN A 18 -18.49 -9.73 22.49
N TYR A 19 -18.35 -11.00 22.14
CA TYR A 19 -18.73 -11.53 20.84
C TYR A 19 -20.23 -11.34 20.54
N ASN A 20 -21.07 -11.74 21.48
CA ASN A 20 -22.53 -11.62 21.33
C ASN A 20 -22.96 -10.16 21.16
N TYR A 21 -22.37 -9.24 21.91
CA TYR A 21 -22.73 -7.82 21.87
C TYR A 21 -22.20 -7.13 20.61
N TYR A 22 -20.88 -7.23 20.32
CA TYR A 22 -20.20 -6.43 19.29
C TYR A 22 -20.16 -7.05 17.90
N VAL A 23 -20.28 -8.37 17.80
CA VAL A 23 -20.25 -9.08 16.51
C VAL A 23 -21.66 -9.55 16.11
N LEU A 24 -22.40 -10.20 17.01
CA LEU A 24 -23.73 -10.72 16.72
C LEU A 24 -24.88 -9.72 16.94
N ASN A 25 -24.64 -8.57 17.59
CA ASN A 25 -25.66 -7.62 18.01
C ASN A 25 -26.81 -8.28 18.83
N ALA A 26 -26.49 -9.31 19.62
CA ALA A 26 -27.41 -10.11 20.41
C ALA A 26 -26.92 -10.24 21.86
N PRO A 27 -26.98 -9.15 22.67
CA PRO A 27 -26.53 -9.17 24.07
C PRO A 27 -27.37 -10.12 24.92
N GLU A 28 -26.73 -10.96 25.72
CA GLU A 28 -27.36 -11.90 26.65
C GLU A 28 -27.45 -11.33 28.07
N ILE A 29 -26.62 -10.33 28.39
CA ILE A 29 -26.56 -9.68 29.70
C ILE A 29 -26.60 -8.15 29.53
N THR A 30 -26.96 -7.45 30.64
CA THR A 30 -26.92 -6.00 30.69
C THR A 30 -25.50 -5.46 30.84
N ASP A 31 -25.27 -4.20 30.46
CA ASP A 31 -23.98 -3.54 30.63
C ASP A 31 -23.53 -3.55 32.10
N GLN A 32 -24.48 -3.41 33.04
CA GLN A 32 -24.19 -3.46 34.47
C GLN A 32 -23.70 -4.83 34.95
N GLU A 33 -24.27 -5.91 34.41
CA GLU A 33 -23.83 -7.28 34.70
C GLU A 33 -22.47 -7.55 34.11
N PHE A 34 -22.25 -7.11 32.88
CA PHE A 34 -20.92 -7.18 32.22
C PHE A 34 -19.83 -6.47 33.04
N ASP A 35 -20.11 -5.23 33.51
CA ASP A 35 -19.15 -4.45 34.30
C ASP A 35 -18.84 -5.12 35.65
N LYS A 36 -19.81 -5.82 36.26
CA LYS A 36 -19.57 -6.59 37.50
C LYS A 36 -18.61 -7.76 37.28
N LEU A 37 -18.85 -8.54 36.21
CA LEU A 37 -17.98 -9.66 35.85
C LEU A 37 -16.57 -9.18 35.51
N MET A 38 -16.46 -8.05 34.80
CA MET A 38 -15.16 -7.45 34.45
C MET A 38 -14.39 -6.99 35.69
N ARG A 39 -15.06 -6.37 36.68
CA ARG A 39 -14.40 -5.98 37.93
C ARG A 39 -13.93 -7.20 38.71
N GLU A 40 -14.79 -8.23 38.83
CA GLU A 40 -14.41 -9.49 39.48
C GLU A 40 -13.18 -10.10 38.86
N LEU A 41 -13.08 -10.11 37.50
CA LEU A 41 -11.91 -10.61 36.80
C LEU A 41 -10.66 -9.76 37.11
N GLN A 42 -10.77 -8.42 37.07
CA GLN A 42 -9.66 -7.52 37.36
C GLN A 42 -9.11 -7.69 38.79
N ASP A 43 -10.03 -7.79 39.77
CA ASP A 43 -9.65 -7.99 41.19
C ASP A 43 -8.96 -9.32 41.43
N LEU A 44 -9.37 -10.40 40.71
CA LEU A 44 -8.73 -11.71 40.80
C LEU A 44 -7.39 -11.75 40.06
N GLU A 45 -7.29 -11.16 38.90
CA GLU A 45 -6.02 -11.09 38.15
C GLU A 45 -4.95 -10.24 38.88
N GLU A 46 -5.37 -9.19 39.63
CA GLU A 46 -4.46 -8.41 40.48
C GLU A 46 -3.92 -9.23 41.65
N LYS A 47 -4.71 -10.16 42.18
CA LYS A 47 -4.27 -11.07 43.25
C LYS A 47 -3.37 -12.19 42.76
N HIS A 48 -3.50 -12.57 41.48
CA HIS A 48 -2.80 -13.70 40.86
C HIS A 48 -1.97 -13.25 39.63
N PRO A 49 -0.94 -12.37 39.80
CA PRO A 49 -0.17 -11.85 38.68
C PRO A 49 0.60 -12.94 37.91
N GLU A 50 0.85 -14.09 38.53
CA GLU A 50 1.45 -15.27 37.90
C GLU A 50 0.57 -15.91 36.82
N HIS A 51 -0.75 -15.66 36.84
CA HIS A 51 -1.73 -16.12 35.86
C HIS A 51 -2.13 -15.02 34.84
N ARG A 52 -1.28 -14.00 34.70
CA ARG A 52 -1.52 -12.92 33.71
C ARG A 52 -1.60 -13.49 32.29
N ASP A 53 -2.66 -13.15 31.57
CA ASP A 53 -2.81 -13.43 30.15
C ASP A 53 -2.97 -12.11 29.38
N GLU A 54 -2.07 -11.83 28.44
CA GLU A 54 -2.09 -10.60 27.63
C GLU A 54 -3.35 -10.47 26.74
N ASN A 55 -4.06 -11.58 26.53
CA ASN A 55 -5.30 -11.63 25.78
C ASN A 55 -6.56 -11.71 26.70
N SER A 56 -6.39 -11.47 28.01
CA SER A 56 -7.52 -11.36 28.92
C SER A 56 -8.45 -10.20 28.50
N PRO A 57 -9.79 -10.34 28.67
CA PRO A 57 -10.72 -9.22 28.47
C PRO A 57 -10.38 -7.98 29.28
N SER A 58 -9.78 -8.13 30.45
CA SER A 58 -9.31 -7.04 31.31
C SER A 58 -8.20 -6.19 30.67
N MET A 59 -7.40 -6.78 29.78
CA MET A 59 -6.30 -6.10 29.08
C MET A 59 -6.76 -5.22 27.91
N ARG A 60 -8.07 -5.22 27.58
CA ARG A 60 -8.62 -4.32 26.57
C ARG A 60 -8.66 -2.84 27.03
N VAL A 61 -8.54 -2.61 28.32
CA VAL A 61 -8.44 -1.25 28.89
C VAL A 61 -6.97 -0.92 29.05
N GLY A 62 -6.39 -0.29 28.03
CA GLY A 62 -4.97 0.05 28.03
C GLY A 62 -4.59 1.05 29.11
N SER A 63 -3.50 0.78 29.81
CA SER A 63 -2.89 1.66 30.80
C SER A 63 -1.52 2.21 30.35
N ASP A 64 -0.96 1.72 29.24
CA ASP A 64 0.43 2.02 28.87
C ASP A 64 0.51 3.09 27.78
N ILE A 65 1.31 4.12 28.05
CA ILE A 65 1.65 5.16 27.06
C ILE A 65 2.81 4.64 26.22
N ASN A 66 2.52 4.19 25.02
CA ASN A 66 3.54 3.84 24.03
C ASN A 66 4.17 5.11 23.46
N ARG A 67 5.47 5.26 23.63
CA ARG A 67 6.18 6.47 23.16
C ARG A 67 6.49 6.45 21.66
N ASN A 68 6.62 5.26 21.02
CA ASN A 68 6.79 5.09 19.58
C ASN A 68 6.27 3.70 19.18
N PHE A 69 5.60 3.61 18.03
CA PHE A 69 5.21 2.32 17.45
C PHE A 69 6.42 1.66 16.79
N MET A 70 6.66 0.37 17.11
CA MET A 70 7.68 -0.41 16.42
C MET A 70 7.26 -0.70 14.97
N GLN A 71 8.23 -0.66 14.05
CA GLN A 71 8.01 -1.08 12.67
C GLN A 71 8.11 -2.59 12.56
N VAL A 72 7.17 -3.20 11.86
CA VAL A 72 7.11 -4.65 11.63
C VAL A 72 6.98 -4.92 10.14
N VAL A 73 7.85 -5.79 9.63
CA VAL A 73 7.79 -6.27 8.24
C VAL A 73 6.63 -7.26 8.10
N HIS A 74 5.80 -7.10 7.07
CA HIS A 74 4.70 -8.00 6.77
C HIS A 74 5.21 -9.34 6.25
N LYS A 75 4.70 -10.46 6.79
CA LYS A 75 4.96 -11.80 6.24
C LYS A 75 4.46 -11.90 4.79
N TYR A 76 3.29 -11.33 4.53
CA TYR A 76 2.70 -11.22 3.20
C TYR A 76 2.56 -9.73 2.85
N PRO A 77 3.06 -9.23 1.70
CA PRO A 77 2.93 -7.82 1.32
C PRO A 77 1.48 -7.34 1.31
N MET A 78 1.23 -6.11 1.76
CA MET A 78 -0.10 -5.50 1.75
C MET A 78 -0.25 -4.60 0.50
N LEU A 79 -0.47 -5.22 -0.65
CA LEU A 79 -0.57 -4.53 -1.93
C LEU A 79 -1.86 -3.71 -2.05
N SER A 80 -1.80 -2.65 -2.85
CA SER A 80 -2.99 -1.88 -3.23
C SER A 80 -3.78 -2.62 -4.32
N LEU A 81 -5.09 -2.36 -4.42
CA LEU A 81 -5.91 -2.83 -5.52
C LEU A 81 -5.86 -1.83 -6.69
N THR A 82 -5.97 -2.34 -7.91
CA THR A 82 -6.19 -1.49 -9.09
C THR A 82 -7.61 -0.92 -9.03
N ASN A 83 -7.73 0.40 -9.14
CA ASN A 83 -9.04 1.06 -9.17
C ASN A 83 -9.64 1.00 -10.58
N THR A 84 -10.95 0.82 -10.64
CA THR A 84 -11.79 0.91 -11.83
C THR A 84 -12.99 1.81 -11.55
N TYR A 85 -13.53 2.45 -12.57
CA TYR A 85 -14.59 3.47 -12.45
C TYR A 85 -15.76 3.25 -13.43
N SER A 86 -15.69 2.24 -14.27
CA SER A 86 -16.71 1.95 -15.29
C SER A 86 -16.99 0.47 -15.42
N GLU A 87 -18.18 0.13 -15.92
CA GLU A 87 -18.55 -1.25 -16.27
C GLU A 87 -17.62 -1.83 -17.34
N THR A 88 -17.10 -1.00 -18.26
CA THR A 88 -16.14 -1.41 -19.29
C THR A 88 -14.84 -1.93 -18.66
N GLU A 89 -14.26 -1.20 -17.71
CA GLU A 89 -13.03 -1.62 -17.03
C GLU A 89 -13.23 -2.90 -16.20
N VAL A 90 -14.42 -3.07 -15.60
CA VAL A 90 -14.78 -4.32 -14.90
C VAL A 90 -14.90 -5.48 -15.90
N THR A 91 -15.49 -5.24 -17.07
CA THR A 91 -15.58 -6.24 -18.14
C THR A 91 -14.19 -6.65 -18.63
N GLU A 92 -13.30 -5.68 -18.86
CA GLU A 92 -11.91 -5.95 -19.25
C GLU A 92 -11.16 -6.79 -18.20
N PHE A 93 -11.40 -6.53 -16.92
CA PHE A 93 -10.85 -7.36 -15.84
C PHE A 93 -11.39 -8.78 -15.91
N TYR A 94 -12.70 -8.94 -16.02
CA TYR A 94 -13.37 -10.26 -16.10
C TYR A 94 -12.87 -11.07 -17.30
N ASP A 95 -12.78 -10.46 -18.48
CA ASP A 95 -12.31 -11.10 -19.70
C ASP A 95 -10.82 -11.49 -19.62
N ARG A 96 -10.00 -10.64 -19.00
CA ARG A 96 -8.59 -10.95 -18.75
C ARG A 96 -8.45 -12.17 -17.82
N VAL A 97 -9.21 -12.22 -16.73
CA VAL A 97 -9.24 -13.37 -15.82
C VAL A 97 -9.68 -14.64 -16.55
N LYS A 98 -10.80 -14.57 -17.28
CA LYS A 98 -11.33 -15.67 -18.08
C LYS A 98 -10.32 -16.22 -19.09
N LYS A 99 -9.66 -15.33 -19.82
CA LYS A 99 -8.61 -15.69 -20.78
C LYS A 99 -7.37 -16.31 -20.11
N SER A 100 -7.01 -15.85 -18.93
CA SER A 100 -5.82 -16.33 -18.23
C SER A 100 -6.03 -17.69 -17.56
N LEU A 101 -7.21 -17.94 -17.01
CA LEU A 101 -7.55 -19.18 -16.32
C LEU A 101 -7.96 -20.27 -17.32
N ASN A 102 -8.70 -19.92 -18.37
CA ASN A 102 -9.29 -20.85 -19.33
C ASN A 102 -10.15 -21.95 -18.66
N GLU A 103 -10.76 -21.64 -17.53
CA GLU A 103 -11.68 -22.47 -16.74
C GLU A 103 -12.76 -21.58 -16.11
N ASP A 104 -13.82 -22.17 -15.57
CA ASP A 104 -14.86 -21.44 -14.86
C ASP A 104 -14.33 -20.87 -13.53
N PHE A 105 -14.82 -19.68 -13.17
CA PHE A 105 -14.47 -19.01 -11.93
C PHE A 105 -15.65 -18.23 -11.36
N GLU A 106 -15.60 -17.98 -10.07
CA GLU A 106 -16.56 -17.15 -9.35
C GLU A 106 -15.89 -15.88 -8.85
N ILE A 107 -16.64 -14.79 -8.81
CA ILE A 107 -16.19 -13.52 -8.23
C ILE A 107 -16.85 -13.33 -6.86
N CYS A 108 -16.04 -13.09 -5.84
CA CYS A 108 -16.49 -12.64 -4.55
C CYS A 108 -16.59 -11.10 -4.57
N CYS A 109 -17.80 -10.56 -4.40
CA CYS A 109 -18.07 -9.12 -4.33
C CYS A 109 -18.18 -8.70 -2.87
N GLU A 110 -17.43 -7.68 -2.47
CA GLU A 110 -17.34 -7.19 -1.11
C GLU A 110 -17.49 -5.67 -1.08
N MET A 111 -17.99 -5.13 0.02
CA MET A 111 -17.97 -3.69 0.24
C MET A 111 -16.53 -3.21 0.43
N LYS A 112 -16.15 -2.14 -0.25
CA LYS A 112 -14.88 -1.46 -0.02
C LYS A 112 -15.06 -0.46 1.11
N TYR A 113 -14.71 -0.91 2.30
CA TYR A 113 -14.77 -0.08 3.49
C TYR A 113 -13.73 1.03 3.44
N ASP A 114 -14.10 2.22 3.89
CA ASP A 114 -13.23 3.40 3.91
C ASP A 114 -12.73 3.70 5.34
N GLY A 115 -11.61 3.08 5.69
CA GLY A 115 -11.01 3.13 7.01
C GLY A 115 -9.49 3.04 6.97
N THR A 116 -8.93 2.31 7.91
CA THR A 116 -7.49 2.03 8.01
C THR A 116 -7.23 0.54 7.96
N SER A 117 -6.51 0.10 6.92
CA SER A 117 -6.19 -1.31 6.74
C SER A 117 -5.29 -1.83 7.85
N ILE A 118 -5.59 -3.04 8.31
CA ILE A 118 -4.90 -3.74 9.38
C ILE A 118 -4.60 -5.19 8.99
N SER A 119 -3.48 -5.73 9.43
CA SER A 119 -3.16 -7.15 9.44
C SER A 119 -3.09 -7.65 10.88
N LEU A 120 -3.88 -8.66 11.19
CA LEU A 120 -3.94 -9.32 12.49
C LEU A 120 -3.31 -10.69 12.38
N THR A 121 -2.30 -10.97 13.19
CA THR A 121 -1.65 -12.28 13.29
C THR A 121 -2.18 -13.02 14.50
N TYR A 122 -2.63 -14.26 14.27
CA TYR A 122 -3.08 -15.18 15.31
C TYR A 122 -2.20 -16.40 15.36
N GLU A 123 -1.89 -16.84 16.57
CA GLU A 123 -1.19 -18.09 16.86
C GLU A 123 -1.93 -18.85 17.97
N ASN A 124 -2.14 -20.15 17.78
CA ASN A 124 -2.85 -21.02 18.73
C ASN A 124 -4.19 -20.41 19.20
N GLY A 125 -4.91 -19.75 18.30
CA GLY A 125 -6.21 -19.13 18.59
C GLY A 125 -6.14 -17.83 19.40
N LYS A 126 -4.98 -17.21 19.61
CA LYS A 126 -4.80 -15.97 20.34
C LYS A 126 -4.23 -14.88 19.43
N LEU A 127 -4.68 -13.63 19.62
CA LEU A 127 -4.13 -12.48 18.93
C LEU A 127 -2.68 -12.25 19.39
N LEU A 128 -1.74 -12.45 18.48
CA LEU A 128 -0.32 -12.20 18.70
C LEU A 128 0.04 -10.75 18.40
N ARG A 129 -0.37 -10.24 17.23
CA ARG A 129 0.06 -8.93 16.73
C ARG A 129 -0.96 -8.30 15.80
N ALA A 130 -0.97 -6.95 15.78
CA ALA A 130 -1.75 -6.14 14.85
C ALA A 130 -0.86 -5.06 14.23
N VAL A 131 -0.77 -5.03 12.89
CA VAL A 131 0.14 -4.16 12.15
C VAL A 131 -0.62 -3.36 11.09
N THR A 132 -0.42 -2.05 11.05
CA THR A 132 -1.00 -1.19 10.00
C THR A 132 -0.37 -1.51 8.65
N ARG A 133 -1.05 -1.17 7.54
CA ARG A 133 -0.51 -1.41 6.19
C ARG A 133 0.86 -0.75 5.98
N GLY A 134 1.08 0.45 6.54
CA GLY A 134 2.29 1.23 6.29
C GLY A 134 2.50 1.49 4.79
N ASP A 135 3.68 1.17 4.30
CA ASP A 135 4.04 1.27 2.86
C ASP A 135 3.68 0.00 2.06
N GLY A 136 3.12 -1.01 2.72
CA GLY A 136 2.77 -2.31 2.15
C GLY A 136 3.82 -3.39 2.37
N VAL A 137 5.05 -3.03 2.72
CA VAL A 137 6.14 -3.95 3.09
C VAL A 137 6.27 -4.03 4.61
N GLN A 138 6.19 -2.88 5.29
CA GLN A 138 6.24 -2.76 6.74
C GLN A 138 5.22 -1.75 7.26
N GLY A 139 4.77 -1.92 8.50
CA GLY A 139 3.79 -1.05 9.15
C GLY A 139 4.03 -0.88 10.63
N ASP A 140 3.24 -0.04 11.28
CA ASP A 140 3.31 0.23 12.70
C ASP A 140 2.65 -0.90 13.50
N ASP A 141 3.31 -1.42 14.53
CA ASP A 141 2.72 -2.33 15.51
C ASP A 141 1.76 -1.53 16.43
N VAL A 142 0.47 -1.75 16.23
CA VAL A 142 -0.61 -1.09 16.97
C VAL A 142 -1.39 -2.09 17.85
N THR A 143 -0.77 -3.20 18.21
CA THR A 143 -1.42 -4.30 18.94
C THR A 143 -2.12 -3.82 20.20
N GLY A 144 -1.49 -2.98 21.02
CA GLY A 144 -2.09 -2.43 22.24
C GLY A 144 -3.38 -1.64 21.96
N ASN A 145 -3.40 -0.84 20.89
CA ASN A 145 -4.57 -0.07 20.49
C ASN A 145 -5.67 -0.97 19.89
N VAL A 146 -5.30 -1.95 19.08
CA VAL A 146 -6.25 -2.90 18.47
C VAL A 146 -6.93 -3.77 19.53
N LYS A 147 -6.24 -4.14 20.60
CA LYS A 147 -6.84 -4.87 21.73
C LYS A 147 -8.04 -4.13 22.37
N THR A 148 -8.13 -2.81 22.21
CA THR A 148 -9.28 -2.02 22.69
C THR A 148 -10.52 -2.12 21.80
N ILE A 149 -10.36 -2.60 20.54
CA ILE A 149 -11.47 -2.73 19.58
C ILE A 149 -12.24 -4.01 19.89
N ARG A 150 -13.44 -3.85 20.40
CA ARG A 150 -14.21 -4.96 20.98
C ARG A 150 -14.73 -5.98 19.95
N SER A 151 -14.89 -5.59 18.69
CA SER A 151 -15.25 -6.49 17.58
C SER A 151 -14.11 -7.37 17.10
N ILE A 152 -12.87 -7.16 17.57
CA ILE A 152 -11.73 -8.02 17.29
C ILE A 152 -11.54 -9.02 18.43
N PRO A 153 -11.65 -10.35 18.19
CA PRO A 153 -11.47 -11.35 19.24
C PRO A 153 -9.99 -11.41 19.68
N LEU A 154 -9.72 -11.36 20.99
CA LEU A 154 -8.38 -11.60 21.53
C LEU A 154 -8.07 -13.09 21.59
N VAL A 155 -9.09 -13.90 21.79
CA VAL A 155 -9.07 -15.36 21.78
C VAL A 155 -10.20 -15.81 20.85
N LEU A 156 -9.87 -16.74 19.95
CA LEU A 156 -10.82 -17.26 18.97
C LEU A 156 -11.83 -18.22 19.63
N HIS A 157 -13.02 -18.25 19.06
CA HIS A 157 -14.06 -19.20 19.42
C HIS A 157 -13.98 -20.46 18.57
N GLY A 158 -14.57 -21.55 19.05
CA GLY A 158 -14.72 -22.79 18.29
C GLY A 158 -13.41 -23.56 18.09
N LYS A 159 -13.37 -24.31 16.98
CA LYS A 159 -12.23 -25.16 16.58
C LYS A 159 -12.07 -25.10 15.06
N GLY A 160 -10.94 -25.63 14.57
CA GLY A 160 -10.71 -25.76 13.12
C GLY A 160 -10.01 -24.55 12.49
N TYR A 161 -9.53 -23.59 13.29
CA TYR A 161 -8.64 -22.55 12.82
C TYR A 161 -7.20 -23.10 12.68
N PRO A 162 -6.41 -22.57 11.72
CA PRO A 162 -4.99 -22.92 11.59
C PRO A 162 -4.20 -22.53 12.84
N GLU A 163 -3.11 -23.24 13.11
CA GLU A 163 -2.21 -22.95 14.25
C GLU A 163 -1.67 -21.51 14.18
N ALA A 164 -1.28 -21.07 12.97
CA ALA A 164 -0.82 -19.71 12.71
C ALA A 164 -1.41 -19.19 11.39
N PHE A 165 -1.94 -17.97 11.40
CA PHE A 165 -2.49 -17.32 10.22
C PHE A 165 -2.55 -15.79 10.40
N GLU A 166 -2.73 -15.07 9.29
CA GLU A 166 -3.08 -13.66 9.27
C GLU A 166 -4.51 -13.46 8.77
N ILE A 167 -5.23 -12.51 9.35
CA ILE A 167 -6.50 -12.02 8.81
C ILE A 167 -6.42 -10.51 8.65
N ARG A 168 -6.80 -10.02 7.48
CA ARG A 168 -6.78 -8.59 7.16
C ARG A 168 -8.17 -8.01 7.16
N GLY A 169 -8.24 -6.74 7.50
CA GLY A 169 -9.50 -6.01 7.56
C GLY A 169 -9.30 -4.51 7.51
N GLU A 170 -10.39 -3.82 7.77
CA GLU A 170 -10.43 -2.37 7.85
C GLU A 170 -10.92 -1.97 9.24
N ILE A 171 -10.15 -1.12 9.92
CA ILE A 171 -10.56 -0.46 11.16
C ILE A 171 -11.30 0.81 10.78
N LEU A 172 -12.48 0.99 11.36
CA LEU A 172 -13.48 1.96 10.99
C LEU A 172 -13.96 2.76 12.18
N MET A 173 -14.45 3.96 11.92
CA MET A 173 -15.23 4.72 12.87
C MET A 173 -16.67 4.77 12.36
N PRO A 174 -17.66 4.19 13.08
CA PRO A 174 -19.07 4.30 12.71
C PRO A 174 -19.55 5.75 12.64
N TRP A 175 -20.47 6.06 11.73
CA TRP A 175 -20.99 7.42 11.54
C TRP A 175 -21.50 8.05 12.82
N VAL A 176 -22.24 7.30 13.63
CA VAL A 176 -22.79 7.79 14.92
C VAL A 176 -21.65 8.22 15.85
N VAL A 177 -20.58 7.42 15.96
CA VAL A 177 -19.42 7.73 16.81
C VAL A 177 -18.66 8.94 16.27
N PHE A 178 -18.51 9.05 14.96
CA PHE A 178 -17.86 10.18 14.29
C PHE A 178 -18.60 11.50 14.56
N GLU A 179 -19.92 11.49 14.46
CA GLU A 179 -20.75 12.66 14.74
C GLU A 179 -20.71 13.07 16.21
N GLU A 180 -20.78 12.11 17.14
CA GLU A 180 -20.64 12.36 18.59
C GLU A 180 -19.28 13.00 18.90
N LEU A 181 -18.21 12.44 18.36
CA LEU A 181 -16.86 12.92 18.57
C LEU A 181 -16.65 14.34 18.03
N ASN A 182 -17.23 14.66 16.87
CA ASN A 182 -17.16 16.00 16.31
C ASN A 182 -17.99 17.00 17.10
N LYS A 183 -19.15 16.63 17.64
CA LYS A 183 -19.90 17.49 18.56
C LYS A 183 -19.13 17.82 19.84
N GLU A 184 -18.42 16.83 20.41
CA GLU A 184 -17.55 17.07 21.56
C GLU A 184 -16.39 18.01 21.25
N ARG A 185 -15.75 17.87 20.06
CA ARG A 185 -14.68 18.75 19.62
C ARG A 185 -15.15 20.17 19.38
N GLU A 186 -16.33 20.32 18.76
CA GLU A 186 -16.96 21.63 18.55
C GLU A 186 -17.23 22.33 19.90
N ALA A 187 -17.75 21.59 20.88
CA ALA A 187 -17.98 22.14 22.22
C ALA A 187 -16.71 22.56 22.96
N ARG A 188 -15.54 22.01 22.56
CA ARG A 188 -14.20 22.36 23.09
C ARG A 188 -13.42 23.35 22.20
N GLU A 189 -14.06 23.86 21.15
CA GLU A 189 -13.43 24.75 20.14
C GLU A 189 -12.20 24.10 19.47
N GLU A 190 -12.19 22.77 19.34
CA GLU A 190 -11.12 22.02 18.66
C GLU A 190 -11.45 21.84 17.17
N PRO A 191 -10.44 21.72 16.29
CA PRO A 191 -10.64 21.42 14.88
C PRO A 191 -11.40 20.10 14.69
N LEU A 192 -12.45 20.09 13.88
CA LEU A 192 -13.24 18.89 13.62
C LEU A 192 -12.46 17.86 12.78
N PHE A 193 -12.78 16.59 12.97
CA PHE A 193 -12.33 15.56 12.06
C PHE A 193 -12.99 15.71 10.69
N ALA A 194 -12.21 15.56 9.64
CA ALA A 194 -12.67 15.78 8.26
C ALA A 194 -13.63 14.68 7.77
N ASN A 195 -13.36 13.42 8.14
CA ASN A 195 -14.15 12.25 7.75
C ASN A 195 -13.88 11.08 8.72
N PRO A 196 -14.73 10.02 8.71
CA PRO A 196 -14.56 8.85 9.58
C PRO A 196 -13.22 8.12 9.38
N ARG A 197 -12.72 8.03 8.16
CA ARG A 197 -11.42 7.40 7.85
C ARG A 197 -10.26 8.09 8.55
N ASN A 198 -10.17 9.42 8.41
CA ASN A 198 -9.10 10.20 9.06
C ASN A 198 -9.22 10.14 10.58
N ALA A 199 -10.45 10.16 11.11
CA ALA A 199 -10.72 10.01 12.53
C ALA A 199 -10.30 8.63 13.05
N ALA A 200 -10.61 7.54 12.32
CA ALA A 200 -10.20 6.18 12.66
C ALA A 200 -8.67 6.02 12.61
N SER A 201 -8.03 6.46 11.53
CA SER A 201 -6.57 6.37 11.34
C SER A 201 -5.81 7.17 12.40
N GLY A 202 -6.22 8.41 12.67
CA GLY A 202 -5.63 9.24 13.71
C GLY A 202 -5.82 8.66 15.10
N THR A 203 -7.00 8.07 15.38
CA THR A 203 -7.29 7.42 16.66
C THR A 203 -6.41 6.18 16.87
N LEU A 204 -6.30 5.32 15.85
CA LEU A 204 -5.52 4.08 15.94
C LEU A 204 -4.03 4.33 16.24
N LYS A 205 -3.52 5.49 15.88
CA LYS A 205 -2.12 5.91 16.10
C LYS A 205 -1.90 6.78 17.35
N LEU A 206 -2.89 6.89 18.23
CA LEU A 206 -2.70 7.58 19.52
C LEU A 206 -1.80 6.73 20.43
N GLN A 207 -0.95 7.42 21.18
CA GLN A 207 -0.04 6.79 22.14
C GLN A 207 -0.77 6.24 23.36
N ASN A 208 -1.92 6.79 23.70
CA ASN A 208 -2.74 6.40 24.85
C ASN A 208 -3.90 5.52 24.44
N SER A 209 -3.81 4.22 24.70
CA SER A 209 -4.82 3.23 24.35
C SER A 209 -6.16 3.41 25.12
N ALA A 210 -6.17 4.06 26.25
CA ALA A 210 -7.42 4.40 26.97
C ALA A 210 -8.27 5.42 26.15
N ILE A 211 -7.61 6.39 25.51
CA ILE A 211 -8.29 7.33 24.59
C ILE A 211 -8.78 6.59 23.35
N VAL A 212 -8.01 5.63 22.82
CA VAL A 212 -8.45 4.78 21.70
C VAL A 212 -9.71 4.01 22.07
N ALA A 213 -9.75 3.38 23.25
CA ALA A 213 -10.89 2.65 23.77
C ALA A 213 -12.16 3.52 23.87
N SER A 214 -12.03 4.78 24.35
CA SER A 214 -13.16 5.70 24.47
C SER A 214 -13.77 6.11 23.12
N ARG A 215 -13.01 6.01 22.01
CA ARG A 215 -13.44 6.39 20.67
C ARG A 215 -14.15 5.27 19.90
N LYS A 216 -14.41 4.13 20.52
CA LYS A 216 -15.29 3.05 20.04
C LYS A 216 -15.06 2.69 18.55
N LEU A 217 -13.82 2.43 18.15
CA LEU A 217 -13.50 1.93 16.80
C LEU A 217 -14.15 0.57 16.59
N ASP A 218 -14.45 0.26 15.32
CA ASP A 218 -14.97 -1.02 14.86
C ASP A 218 -14.09 -1.61 13.77
N ALA A 219 -14.27 -2.88 13.42
CA ALA A 219 -13.49 -3.55 12.38
C ALA A 219 -14.34 -4.53 11.59
N TYR A 220 -14.14 -4.57 10.27
CA TYR A 220 -14.59 -5.65 9.39
C TYR A 220 -13.39 -6.37 8.79
N LEU A 221 -13.34 -7.70 8.96
CA LEU A 221 -12.28 -8.53 8.42
C LEU A 221 -12.74 -9.11 7.07
N TYR A 222 -11.82 -9.13 6.08
CA TYR A 222 -12.18 -9.43 4.71
C TYR A 222 -11.14 -10.28 3.94
N TYR A 223 -10.04 -10.71 4.57
CA TYR A 223 -9.05 -11.52 3.85
C TYR A 223 -8.23 -12.39 4.80
N LEU A 224 -8.38 -13.70 4.66
CA LEU A 224 -7.66 -14.71 5.43
C LEU A 224 -6.41 -15.17 4.66
N LEU A 225 -5.28 -15.26 5.33
CA LEU A 225 -3.96 -15.61 4.77
C LEU A 225 -3.28 -16.65 5.66
N GLY A 226 -2.74 -17.70 5.07
CA GLY A 226 -2.02 -18.76 5.78
C GLY A 226 -1.75 -19.94 4.87
N ASP A 227 -0.89 -20.84 5.31
CA ASP A 227 -0.45 -22.00 4.53
C ASP A 227 -1.50 -23.14 4.54
N ASN A 228 -2.24 -23.29 5.64
CA ASN A 228 -3.20 -24.39 5.86
C ASN A 228 -4.62 -23.83 6.09
N LEU A 229 -5.15 -23.07 5.12
CA LEU A 229 -6.51 -22.57 5.22
C LEU A 229 -7.53 -23.70 5.04
N PRO A 230 -8.70 -23.64 5.71
CA PRO A 230 -9.68 -24.73 5.70
C PRO A 230 -10.34 -24.98 4.35
N CYS A 231 -10.42 -23.96 3.47
CA CYS A 231 -11.09 -24.02 2.19
C CYS A 231 -10.23 -23.41 1.07
N ASP A 232 -10.43 -23.87 -0.19
CA ASP A 232 -9.87 -23.18 -1.35
C ASP A 232 -10.63 -21.88 -1.68
N GLY A 233 -11.90 -21.77 -1.30
CA GLY A 233 -12.71 -20.58 -1.59
C GLY A 233 -12.47 -19.45 -0.60
N HIS A 234 -12.23 -18.23 -1.12
CA HIS A 234 -12.10 -17.02 -0.31
C HIS A 234 -13.37 -16.72 0.51
N TYR A 235 -14.54 -16.80 -0.12
CA TYR A 235 -15.83 -16.62 0.56
C TYR A 235 -16.06 -17.66 1.67
N GLU A 236 -15.74 -18.92 1.37
CA GLU A 236 -15.87 -20.04 2.30
C GLU A 236 -14.92 -19.85 3.51
N ASN A 237 -13.71 -19.40 3.29
CA ASN A 237 -12.76 -19.08 4.37
C ASN A 237 -13.26 -17.94 5.25
N LEU A 238 -13.91 -16.90 4.67
CA LEU A 238 -14.53 -15.85 5.47
C LEU A 238 -15.67 -16.38 6.34
N LYS A 239 -16.47 -17.33 5.81
CA LYS A 239 -17.55 -17.99 6.59
C LYS A 239 -17.01 -18.89 7.70
N GLU A 240 -15.85 -19.51 7.52
CA GLU A 240 -15.16 -20.20 8.62
C GLU A 240 -14.61 -19.21 9.66
N ALA A 241 -13.99 -18.10 9.20
CA ALA A 241 -13.50 -17.05 10.09
C ALA A 241 -14.63 -16.44 10.98
N GLU A 242 -15.83 -16.29 10.43
CA GLU A 242 -17.01 -15.86 11.18
C GLU A 242 -17.32 -16.79 12.38
N LYS A 243 -17.18 -18.11 12.20
CA LYS A 243 -17.37 -19.11 13.28
C LYS A 243 -16.28 -19.01 14.35
N TRP A 244 -15.12 -18.48 14.03
CA TRP A 244 -14.03 -18.24 14.99
C TRP A 244 -14.16 -16.94 15.78
N GLY A 245 -15.20 -16.14 15.48
CA GLY A 245 -15.53 -14.93 16.21
C GLY A 245 -15.14 -13.62 15.51
N PHE A 246 -14.68 -13.68 14.27
CA PHE A 246 -14.39 -12.48 13.49
C PHE A 246 -15.66 -11.82 12.96
N LYS A 247 -15.71 -10.51 13.01
CA LYS A 247 -16.76 -9.72 12.37
C LYS A 247 -16.52 -9.65 10.86
N ILE A 248 -17.27 -10.48 10.13
CA ILE A 248 -17.27 -10.53 8.67
C ILE A 248 -18.52 -9.81 8.16
N SER A 249 -18.44 -9.21 6.99
CA SER A 249 -19.58 -8.51 6.40
C SER A 249 -20.63 -9.48 5.84
N ASP A 250 -21.87 -9.35 6.26
CA ASP A 250 -23.02 -10.08 5.72
C ASP A 250 -23.35 -9.69 4.27
N LEU A 251 -22.79 -8.58 3.80
CA LEU A 251 -23.03 -8.01 2.48
C LEU A 251 -22.19 -8.67 1.40
N THR A 252 -21.21 -9.50 1.79
CA THR A 252 -20.34 -10.23 0.86
C THR A 252 -21.15 -11.26 0.06
N ARG A 253 -20.99 -11.26 -1.27
CA ARG A 253 -21.74 -12.14 -2.17
C ARG A 253 -20.81 -12.82 -3.19
N LYS A 254 -21.05 -14.10 -3.43
CA LYS A 254 -20.45 -14.86 -4.53
C LYS A 254 -21.29 -14.72 -5.81
N CYS A 255 -20.65 -14.32 -6.91
CA CYS A 255 -21.25 -14.13 -8.21
C CYS A 255 -20.62 -15.08 -9.24
N LYS A 256 -21.45 -15.75 -10.02
CA LYS A 256 -21.03 -16.70 -11.09
C LYS A 256 -20.94 -16.03 -12.46
N THR A 257 -21.64 -14.93 -12.64
CA THR A 257 -21.74 -14.24 -13.92
C THR A 257 -21.35 -12.76 -13.76
N LEU A 258 -20.90 -12.16 -14.86
CA LEU A 258 -20.61 -10.73 -14.90
C LEU A 258 -21.86 -9.88 -14.64
N GLN A 259 -23.05 -10.35 -15.08
CA GLN A 259 -24.30 -9.65 -14.82
C GLN A 259 -24.62 -9.57 -13.31
N GLU A 260 -24.42 -10.67 -12.57
CA GLU A 260 -24.60 -10.66 -11.10
C GLU A 260 -23.65 -9.68 -10.41
N VAL A 261 -22.41 -9.53 -10.94
CA VAL A 261 -21.46 -8.52 -10.44
C VAL A 261 -22.00 -7.11 -10.68
N PHE A 262 -22.52 -6.80 -11.88
CA PHE A 262 -23.10 -5.49 -12.17
C PHE A 262 -24.35 -5.21 -11.34
N ASP A 263 -25.21 -6.21 -11.12
CA ASP A 263 -26.39 -6.07 -10.28
C ASP A 263 -26.01 -5.73 -8.84
N PHE A 264 -24.92 -6.34 -8.31
CA PHE A 264 -24.38 -6.02 -7.00
C PHE A 264 -23.83 -4.58 -6.95
N ILE A 265 -23.07 -4.17 -7.95
CA ILE A 265 -22.54 -2.81 -8.06
C ILE A 265 -23.67 -1.77 -8.07
N LYS A 266 -24.66 -1.94 -8.93
CA LYS A 266 -25.80 -1.01 -9.07
C LYS A 266 -26.63 -0.90 -7.80
N TYR A 267 -26.86 -2.01 -7.12
CA TYR A 267 -27.58 -2.01 -5.86
C TYR A 267 -26.85 -1.20 -4.80
N TRP A 268 -25.55 -1.44 -4.62
CA TRP A 268 -24.78 -0.78 -3.56
C TRP A 268 -24.34 0.64 -3.90
N ASP A 269 -24.32 1.05 -5.15
CA ASP A 269 -24.11 2.46 -5.50
C ASP A 269 -25.20 3.36 -4.90
N VAL A 270 -26.41 2.84 -4.77
CA VAL A 270 -27.54 3.54 -4.15
C VAL A 270 -27.60 3.31 -2.64
N GLU A 271 -27.61 2.05 -2.20
CA GLU A 271 -27.92 1.65 -0.82
C GLU A 271 -26.76 1.87 0.18
N ARG A 272 -25.53 2.06 -0.29
CA ARG A 272 -24.37 2.31 0.58
C ARG A 272 -24.53 3.49 1.55
N LYS A 273 -25.36 4.45 1.22
CA LYS A 273 -25.65 5.62 2.05
C LYS A 273 -26.34 5.27 3.37
N ASN A 274 -26.96 4.12 3.41
CA ASN A 274 -27.69 3.61 4.58
C ASN A 274 -26.78 2.74 5.50
N LEU A 275 -25.52 2.53 5.11
CA LEU A 275 -24.59 1.74 5.92
C LEU A 275 -24.11 2.51 7.15
N PRO A 276 -23.89 1.82 8.30
CA PRO A 276 -23.43 2.45 9.53
C PRO A 276 -21.97 2.94 9.46
N VAL A 277 -21.25 2.57 8.42
CA VAL A 277 -19.81 2.88 8.19
C VAL A 277 -19.58 3.40 6.79
N ALA A 278 -18.53 4.16 6.60
CA ALA A 278 -18.15 4.71 5.30
C ALA A 278 -17.65 3.61 4.35
N THR A 279 -18.08 3.70 3.07
CA THR A 279 -17.64 2.84 1.97
C THR A 279 -17.39 3.69 0.71
N ASP A 280 -16.35 3.35 -0.05
CA ASP A 280 -15.95 4.12 -1.23
C ASP A 280 -16.06 3.34 -2.55
N GLY A 281 -16.51 2.08 -2.48
CA GLY A 281 -16.63 1.22 -3.65
C GLY A 281 -16.96 -0.21 -3.30
N ILE A 282 -16.60 -1.09 -4.24
CA ILE A 282 -16.75 -2.54 -4.16
C ILE A 282 -15.43 -3.19 -4.52
N VAL A 283 -15.06 -4.24 -3.81
CA VAL A 283 -13.90 -5.07 -4.14
C VAL A 283 -14.39 -6.34 -4.82
N LEU A 284 -13.81 -6.64 -5.97
CA LEU A 284 -14.07 -7.83 -6.76
C LEU A 284 -12.85 -8.73 -6.68
N LYS A 285 -13.01 -9.97 -6.20
CA LYS A 285 -11.93 -10.95 -6.04
C LYS A 285 -12.32 -12.27 -6.69
N VAL A 286 -11.41 -12.91 -7.39
CA VAL A 286 -11.59 -14.31 -7.81
C VAL A 286 -11.70 -15.17 -6.56
N ASN A 287 -12.73 -16.04 -6.46
CA ASN A 287 -13.05 -16.74 -5.22
C ASN A 287 -12.04 -17.86 -4.87
N SER A 288 -11.59 -18.67 -5.84
CA SER A 288 -10.66 -19.77 -5.59
C SER A 288 -9.25 -19.27 -5.30
N LEU A 289 -8.67 -19.65 -4.16
CA LEU A 289 -7.29 -19.32 -3.78
C LEU A 289 -6.27 -19.94 -4.74
N ARG A 290 -6.56 -21.16 -5.26
CA ARG A 290 -5.76 -21.79 -6.30
C ARG A 290 -5.72 -20.91 -7.56
N GLN A 291 -6.86 -20.43 -8.01
CA GLN A 291 -6.94 -19.52 -9.16
C GLN A 291 -6.27 -18.17 -8.89
N GLN A 292 -6.37 -17.63 -7.68
CA GLN A 292 -5.65 -16.42 -7.28
C GLN A 292 -4.13 -16.60 -7.40
N ARG A 293 -3.57 -17.71 -6.89
CA ARG A 293 -2.14 -18.03 -7.03
C ARG A 293 -1.71 -18.11 -8.49
N ASN A 294 -2.52 -18.74 -9.34
CA ASN A 294 -2.23 -18.87 -10.77
C ASN A 294 -2.26 -17.55 -11.54
N LEU A 295 -3.16 -16.65 -11.19
CA LEU A 295 -3.22 -15.30 -11.75
C LEU A 295 -2.05 -14.43 -11.28
N GLY A 296 -1.60 -14.64 -10.04
CA GLY A 296 -0.45 -13.98 -9.46
C GLY A 296 -0.64 -12.48 -9.24
N PHE A 297 0.50 -11.79 -9.20
CA PHE A 297 0.59 -10.38 -8.83
C PHE A 297 1.34 -9.58 -9.90
N THR A 298 1.13 -8.27 -9.88
CA THR A 298 2.05 -7.28 -10.44
C THR A 298 2.91 -6.73 -9.29
N ALA A 299 3.90 -5.92 -9.59
CA ALA A 299 4.69 -5.24 -8.55
C ALA A 299 3.84 -4.39 -7.58
N LYS A 300 2.63 -3.99 -7.95
CA LYS A 300 1.81 -3.04 -7.19
C LYS A 300 0.45 -3.59 -6.75
N SER A 301 -0.07 -4.60 -7.44
CA SER A 301 -1.44 -5.07 -7.22
C SER A 301 -1.62 -6.55 -7.60
N PRO A 302 -2.58 -7.26 -6.97
CA PRO A 302 -2.97 -8.60 -7.42
C PRO A 302 -3.65 -8.55 -8.80
N ARG A 303 -3.45 -9.58 -9.61
CA ARG A 303 -4.11 -9.71 -10.92
C ARG A 303 -5.52 -10.29 -10.81
N TRP A 304 -5.83 -10.87 -9.67
CA TRP A 304 -7.08 -11.57 -9.36
C TRP A 304 -8.09 -10.70 -8.60
N ALA A 305 -7.78 -9.44 -8.34
CA ALA A 305 -8.68 -8.53 -7.65
C ALA A 305 -8.59 -7.10 -8.21
N ILE A 306 -9.73 -6.41 -8.19
CA ILE A 306 -9.84 -4.97 -8.49
C ILE A 306 -10.76 -4.29 -7.49
N ALA A 307 -10.65 -2.98 -7.38
CA ALA A 307 -11.58 -2.14 -6.66
C ALA A 307 -12.41 -1.32 -7.67
N TYR A 308 -13.73 -1.53 -7.69
CA TYR A 308 -14.66 -0.63 -8.38
C TYR A 308 -14.99 0.52 -7.46
N LYS A 309 -14.66 1.73 -7.87
CA LYS A 309 -14.97 2.95 -7.12
C LYS A 309 -16.27 3.56 -7.62
N PHE A 310 -17.15 3.90 -6.67
CA PHE A 310 -18.36 4.66 -6.99
C PHE A 310 -18.01 6.04 -7.54
N GLN A 311 -18.92 6.65 -8.28
CA GLN A 311 -18.71 8.00 -8.79
C GLN A 311 -18.41 8.96 -7.64
N ALA A 312 -17.34 9.74 -7.82
CA ALA A 312 -16.97 10.74 -6.86
C ALA A 312 -18.01 11.88 -6.81
N GLU A 313 -18.27 12.37 -5.61
CA GLU A 313 -19.06 13.58 -5.42
C GLU A 313 -18.37 14.76 -6.14
N GLN A 314 -19.15 15.60 -6.82
CA GLN A 314 -18.67 16.81 -7.45
C GLN A 314 -19.24 18.03 -6.74
N ALA A 315 -18.43 19.05 -6.57
CA ALA A 315 -18.84 20.35 -6.06
C ALA A 315 -18.53 21.45 -7.08
N LEU A 316 -19.41 22.43 -7.17
CA LEU A 316 -19.25 23.61 -8.04
C LEU A 316 -18.69 24.77 -7.23
N THR A 317 -17.59 25.37 -7.70
CA THR A 317 -16.93 26.48 -7.00
C THR A 317 -16.21 27.40 -8.00
N ARG A 318 -15.85 28.61 -7.55
CA ARG A 318 -15.20 29.60 -8.40
C ARG A 318 -13.69 29.41 -8.45
N LEU A 319 -13.12 29.51 -9.65
CA LEU A 319 -11.69 29.59 -9.90
C LEU A 319 -11.18 31.03 -9.68
N ASN A 320 -10.34 31.23 -8.67
CA ASN A 320 -9.79 32.55 -8.34
C ASN A 320 -8.47 32.83 -9.05
N LYS A 321 -7.56 31.85 -9.08
CA LYS A 321 -6.25 31.93 -9.75
C LYS A 321 -5.68 30.55 -10.02
N VAL A 322 -4.70 30.48 -10.90
CA VAL A 322 -3.88 29.28 -11.12
C VAL A 322 -2.46 29.56 -10.65
N THR A 323 -1.94 28.68 -9.82
CA THR A 323 -0.54 28.67 -9.38
C THR A 323 0.16 27.42 -9.92
N TYR A 324 1.47 27.40 -9.91
CA TYR A 324 2.26 26.32 -10.49
C TYR A 324 3.23 25.77 -9.44
N GLN A 325 3.32 24.46 -9.36
CA GLN A 325 4.22 23.75 -8.45
C GLN A 325 5.25 22.98 -9.25
N VAL A 326 6.50 23.07 -8.84
CA VAL A 326 7.60 22.32 -9.45
C VAL A 326 7.87 21.08 -8.60
N GLY A 327 7.74 19.90 -9.21
CA GLY A 327 8.02 18.63 -8.54
C GLY A 327 9.51 18.26 -8.59
N ARG A 328 9.86 17.20 -7.89
CA ARG A 328 11.21 16.64 -7.79
C ARG A 328 11.90 16.39 -9.14
N THR A 329 11.15 15.96 -10.13
CA THR A 329 11.64 15.69 -11.49
C THR A 329 11.65 16.91 -12.41
N GLY A 330 11.35 18.09 -11.88
CA GLY A 330 11.18 19.32 -12.65
C GLY A 330 9.80 19.46 -13.31
N ALA A 331 8.92 18.47 -13.23
CA ALA A 331 7.57 18.55 -13.78
C ALA A 331 6.79 19.70 -13.11
N VAL A 332 6.17 20.55 -13.93
CA VAL A 332 5.40 21.71 -13.47
C VAL A 332 3.92 21.39 -13.52
N THR A 333 3.29 21.37 -12.36
CA THR A 333 1.87 21.03 -12.19
C THR A 333 1.07 22.30 -11.91
N PRO A 334 0.04 22.63 -12.72
CA PRO A 334 -0.87 23.74 -12.46
C PRO A 334 -1.87 23.36 -11.36
N VAL A 335 -2.14 24.31 -10.46
CA VAL A 335 -3.04 24.14 -9.32
C VAL A 335 -4.06 25.29 -9.32
N ALA A 336 -5.34 24.94 -9.42
CA ALA A 336 -6.45 25.85 -9.26
C ALA A 336 -6.59 26.27 -7.80
N ASN A 337 -6.66 27.56 -7.51
CA ASN A 337 -7.04 28.13 -6.22
C ASN A 337 -8.50 28.56 -6.31
N LEU A 338 -9.31 28.06 -5.39
CA LEU A 338 -10.76 28.06 -5.46
C LEU A 338 -11.38 28.81 -4.27
N ASP A 339 -12.61 29.28 -4.43
CA ASP A 339 -13.42 29.60 -3.28
C ASP A 339 -13.61 28.31 -2.44
N PRO A 340 -13.57 28.41 -1.10
CA PRO A 340 -13.75 27.25 -0.25
C PRO A 340 -15.08 26.53 -0.52
N VAL A 341 -15.05 25.23 -0.77
CA VAL A 341 -16.24 24.43 -1.01
C VAL A 341 -16.18 23.12 -0.24
N GLN A 342 -17.32 22.71 0.31
CA GLN A 342 -17.46 21.41 0.96
C GLN A 342 -17.48 20.31 -0.09
N LEU A 343 -16.65 19.26 0.10
CA LEU A 343 -16.60 18.11 -0.79
C LEU A 343 -16.11 16.87 0.00
N SER A 344 -16.96 15.85 0.07
CA SER A 344 -16.68 14.60 0.78
C SER A 344 -16.12 14.84 2.19
N GLY A 345 -16.85 15.63 3.00
CA GLY A 345 -16.53 15.92 4.41
C GLY A 345 -15.34 16.84 4.66
N THR A 346 -14.73 17.43 3.63
CA THR A 346 -13.62 18.40 3.80
C THR A 346 -13.85 19.69 3.02
N VAL A 347 -13.23 20.78 3.48
CA VAL A 347 -13.22 22.06 2.75
C VAL A 347 -12.08 22.04 1.74
N VAL A 348 -12.44 22.06 0.46
CA VAL A 348 -11.49 22.16 -0.66
C VAL A 348 -11.26 23.62 -1.04
N LYS A 349 -10.01 24.04 -1.08
CA LYS A 349 -9.56 25.39 -1.50
C LYS A 349 -8.62 25.36 -2.69
N ARG A 350 -8.08 24.17 -3.02
CA ARG A 350 -7.11 23.96 -4.10
C ARG A 350 -7.39 22.63 -4.79
N ALA A 351 -7.24 22.61 -6.12
CA ALA A 351 -7.44 21.40 -6.91
C ALA A 351 -6.40 21.31 -8.04
N SER A 352 -6.00 20.09 -8.40
CA SER A 352 -5.07 19.87 -9.50
C SER A 352 -5.73 20.16 -10.85
N LEU A 353 -4.97 20.76 -11.76
CA LEU A 353 -5.30 20.91 -13.18
C LEU A 353 -4.44 19.96 -14.05
N HIS A 354 -3.69 19.06 -13.43
CA HIS A 354 -2.84 18.06 -14.04
C HIS A 354 -1.72 18.62 -14.93
N ASN A 355 -2.05 19.24 -16.08
CA ASN A 355 -1.11 19.73 -17.09
C ASN A 355 -1.72 20.82 -17.98
N ALA A 356 -0.93 21.30 -18.94
CA ALA A 356 -1.34 22.33 -19.88
C ALA A 356 -2.51 21.91 -20.79
N ASP A 357 -2.53 20.64 -21.21
CA ASP A 357 -3.55 20.13 -22.14
C ASP A 357 -4.94 20.14 -21.50
N ILE A 358 -5.02 19.85 -20.19
CA ILE A 358 -6.28 19.95 -19.43
C ILE A 358 -6.76 21.38 -19.34
N ILE A 359 -5.88 22.34 -19.07
CA ILE A 359 -6.22 23.78 -19.04
C ILE A 359 -6.80 24.22 -20.39
N GLU A 360 -6.15 23.83 -21.47
CA GLU A 360 -6.56 24.17 -22.84
C GLU A 360 -7.87 23.48 -23.22
N GLY A 361 -7.99 22.19 -22.95
CA GLY A 361 -9.20 21.40 -23.25
C GLY A 361 -10.44 21.86 -22.50
N LEU A 362 -10.28 22.37 -21.27
CA LEU A 362 -11.36 22.98 -20.49
C LEU A 362 -11.70 24.41 -20.95
N ASP A 363 -10.84 25.02 -21.75
CA ASP A 363 -10.97 26.45 -22.14
C ASP A 363 -11.16 27.36 -20.90
N LEU A 364 -10.24 27.20 -19.95
CA LEU A 364 -10.36 27.72 -18.59
C LEU A 364 -10.08 29.23 -18.53
N HIS A 365 -10.94 29.99 -17.83
CA HIS A 365 -10.77 31.42 -17.57
C HIS A 365 -10.84 31.70 -16.07
N ILE A 366 -10.14 32.73 -15.63
CA ILE A 366 -10.24 33.19 -14.25
C ILE A 366 -11.68 33.69 -13.98
N GLY A 367 -12.23 33.29 -12.83
CA GLY A 367 -13.61 33.57 -12.47
C GLY A 367 -14.63 32.51 -12.90
N ASP A 368 -14.21 31.47 -13.67
CA ASP A 368 -15.09 30.39 -14.06
C ASP A 368 -15.62 29.61 -12.84
N MET A 369 -16.87 29.15 -12.96
CA MET A 369 -17.42 28.14 -12.08
C MET A 369 -16.94 26.76 -12.57
N VAL A 370 -16.22 26.04 -11.70
CA VAL A 370 -15.57 24.77 -12.04
C VAL A 370 -16.10 23.63 -11.19
N TYR A 371 -16.23 22.47 -11.80
CA TYR A 371 -16.57 21.23 -11.10
C TYR A 371 -15.30 20.62 -10.53
N VAL A 372 -15.33 20.38 -9.23
CA VAL A 372 -14.24 19.76 -8.45
C VAL A 372 -14.69 18.40 -7.97
N GLU A 373 -13.86 17.40 -8.14
CA GLU A 373 -14.03 16.07 -7.50
C GLU A 373 -12.75 15.65 -6.82
N LYS A 374 -12.85 14.70 -5.87
CA LYS A 374 -11.66 14.07 -5.27
C LYS A 374 -11.31 12.79 -6.02
N GLY A 375 -10.19 12.81 -6.73
CA GLY A 375 -9.61 11.62 -7.35
C GLY A 375 -9.16 10.62 -6.27
N GLY A 376 -9.74 9.41 -6.27
CA GLY A 376 -9.48 8.42 -5.22
C GLY A 376 -9.86 8.89 -3.82
N GLU A 377 -10.81 9.84 -3.73
CA GLU A 377 -11.31 10.48 -2.51
C GLU A 377 -10.29 11.29 -1.69
N ILE A 378 -9.10 11.51 -2.22
CA ILE A 378 -8.01 12.18 -1.51
C ILE A 378 -7.61 13.49 -2.20
N ILE A 379 -7.26 13.46 -3.48
CA ILE A 379 -6.68 14.61 -4.20
C ILE A 379 -7.77 15.33 -5.01
N PRO A 380 -8.09 16.60 -4.68
CA PRO A 380 -9.02 17.38 -5.48
C PRO A 380 -8.47 17.67 -6.88
N LYS A 381 -9.31 17.52 -7.89
CA LYS A 381 -9.00 17.85 -9.30
C LYS A 381 -10.17 18.55 -9.95
N ILE A 382 -9.87 19.39 -10.93
CA ILE A 382 -10.89 20.05 -11.78
C ILE A 382 -11.26 19.07 -12.90
N VAL A 383 -12.56 18.84 -13.07
CA VAL A 383 -13.09 17.90 -14.07
C VAL A 383 -13.97 18.59 -15.13
N GLY A 384 -14.38 19.83 -14.91
CA GLY A 384 -15.21 20.55 -15.85
C GLY A 384 -15.37 22.02 -15.52
N VAL A 385 -15.94 22.76 -16.46
CA VAL A 385 -16.33 24.18 -16.33
C VAL A 385 -17.82 24.29 -16.61
N ASP A 386 -18.56 25.00 -15.76
CA ASP A 386 -19.92 25.39 -16.05
C ASP A 386 -19.93 26.63 -16.97
N LYS A 387 -19.94 26.40 -18.28
CA LYS A 387 -19.94 27.48 -19.28
C LYS A 387 -21.22 28.30 -19.24
N ASN A 388 -22.32 27.77 -18.74
CA ASN A 388 -23.59 28.50 -18.61
C ASN A 388 -23.57 29.51 -17.47
N ALA A 389 -22.75 29.28 -16.45
CA ALA A 389 -22.55 30.19 -15.33
C ALA A 389 -21.53 31.31 -15.62
N ARG A 390 -20.92 31.34 -16.81
CA ARG A 390 -19.92 32.32 -17.23
C ARG A 390 -20.61 33.66 -17.61
N ILE A 391 -20.82 34.54 -16.63
CA ILE A 391 -21.49 35.85 -16.81
C ILE A 391 -20.51 36.90 -17.38
N MET A 392 -19.27 36.89 -16.87
CA MET A 392 -18.17 37.71 -17.37
C MET A 392 -16.99 36.84 -17.71
N ILE A 393 -16.42 37.02 -18.91
CA ILE A 393 -15.26 36.28 -19.35
C ILE A 393 -14.02 36.96 -18.76
N GLY A 394 -13.39 36.31 -17.78
CA GLY A 394 -12.10 36.71 -17.26
C GLY A 394 -10.95 36.33 -18.20
N ASP A 395 -9.71 36.61 -17.79
CA ASP A 395 -8.53 36.26 -18.59
C ASP A 395 -8.43 34.77 -18.80
N LYS A 396 -8.17 34.38 -20.06
CA LYS A 396 -7.92 32.98 -20.39
C LYS A 396 -6.65 32.49 -19.69
N VAL A 397 -6.75 31.36 -19.00
CA VAL A 397 -5.60 30.74 -18.33
C VAL A 397 -4.65 30.18 -19.39
N LYS A 398 -3.43 30.69 -19.41
CA LYS A 398 -2.34 30.20 -20.26
C LYS A 398 -1.29 29.54 -19.39
N PHE A 399 -0.74 28.41 -19.86
CA PHE A 399 0.35 27.78 -19.14
C PHE A 399 1.60 28.67 -19.18
N ILE A 400 2.38 28.65 -18.11
CA ILE A 400 3.57 29.50 -17.97
C ILE A 400 4.72 28.99 -18.86
N THR A 401 5.57 29.92 -19.29
CA THR A 401 6.73 29.64 -20.14
C THR A 401 8.01 29.45 -19.33
N TYR A 402 8.07 30.03 -18.15
CA TYR A 402 9.25 30.02 -17.29
C TYR A 402 8.94 29.39 -15.94
N CYS A 403 9.92 28.74 -15.35
CA CYS A 403 9.82 28.12 -14.03
C CYS A 403 9.49 29.20 -12.97
N PRO A 404 8.46 29.00 -12.14
CA PRO A 404 8.07 29.99 -11.13
C PRO A 404 9.09 30.10 -9.99
N GLU A 405 9.98 29.12 -9.85
CA GLU A 405 10.94 29.02 -8.75
C GLU A 405 12.35 29.53 -9.12
N CYS A 406 12.84 29.18 -10.32
CA CYS A 406 14.21 29.53 -10.71
C CYS A 406 14.31 30.35 -12.00
N GLY A 407 13.19 30.68 -12.65
CA GLY A 407 13.15 31.50 -13.86
C GLY A 407 13.65 30.82 -15.14
N SER A 408 14.06 29.57 -15.10
CA SER A 408 14.53 28.83 -16.28
C SER A 408 13.36 28.57 -17.25
N LYS A 409 13.64 28.59 -18.56
CA LYS A 409 12.64 28.29 -19.58
C LYS A 409 12.18 26.83 -19.45
N LEU A 410 10.85 26.64 -19.47
CA LEU A 410 10.25 25.30 -19.40
C LEU A 410 10.35 24.60 -20.77
N VAL A 411 10.53 23.28 -20.71
CA VAL A 411 10.63 22.40 -21.88
C VAL A 411 9.53 21.34 -21.82
N ARG A 412 8.91 21.05 -22.95
CA ARG A 412 8.02 19.91 -23.12
C ARG A 412 8.68 18.90 -24.01
N TYR A 413 8.81 17.66 -23.53
CA TYR A 413 9.38 16.57 -24.34
C TYR A 413 8.31 15.99 -25.28
N GLU A 414 8.73 15.48 -26.42
CA GLU A 414 7.83 14.85 -27.37
C GLU A 414 7.13 13.64 -26.76
N GLY A 415 5.82 13.56 -26.93
CA GLY A 415 4.98 12.51 -26.35
C GLY A 415 4.69 12.65 -24.85
N GLU A 416 5.10 13.75 -24.20
CA GLU A 416 4.80 14.00 -22.79
C GLU A 416 3.83 15.18 -22.62
N ALA A 417 2.88 15.02 -21.68
CA ALA A 417 1.88 16.04 -21.37
C ALA A 417 2.40 17.16 -20.45
N ALA A 418 3.47 16.87 -19.69
CA ALA A 418 4.02 17.79 -18.71
C ALA A 418 5.08 18.73 -19.31
N TYR A 419 5.15 19.94 -18.76
CA TYR A 419 6.28 20.87 -18.95
C TYR A 419 7.27 20.68 -17.81
N TYR A 420 8.57 20.79 -18.12
CA TYR A 420 9.64 20.54 -17.17
C TYR A 420 10.58 21.73 -17.02
N CYS A 421 10.98 22.00 -15.79
CA CYS A 421 12.15 22.81 -15.48
C CYS A 421 13.39 21.90 -15.55
N THR A 422 14.31 22.18 -16.47
CA THR A 422 15.53 21.39 -16.68
C THR A 422 16.69 21.81 -15.78
N ASN A 423 16.53 22.82 -14.95
CA ASN A 423 17.55 23.31 -14.03
C ASN A 423 17.57 22.51 -12.71
N ASP A 424 17.88 21.23 -12.83
CA ASP A 424 17.84 20.29 -11.69
C ASP A 424 18.95 20.51 -10.65
N ALA A 425 19.98 21.26 -11.03
CA ALA A 425 21.11 21.56 -10.16
C ALA A 425 20.94 22.82 -9.28
N ALA A 426 19.98 23.72 -9.63
CA ALA A 426 19.82 24.98 -8.93
C ALA A 426 18.35 25.33 -8.61
N CYS A 427 17.38 24.56 -9.09
CA CYS A 427 15.97 24.78 -8.78
C CYS A 427 15.64 24.23 -7.37
N PRO A 428 15.29 25.09 -6.39
CA PRO A 428 15.14 24.68 -5.00
C PRO A 428 14.16 23.52 -4.78
N PRO A 429 12.93 23.49 -5.38
CA PRO A 429 12.04 22.36 -5.20
C PRO A 429 12.58 21.04 -5.75
N GLN A 430 13.38 21.08 -6.82
CA GLN A 430 13.99 19.87 -7.36
C GLN A 430 15.08 19.32 -6.44
N ILE A 431 15.92 20.20 -5.89
CA ILE A 431 16.98 19.83 -4.93
C ILE A 431 16.33 19.22 -3.68
N LYS A 432 15.42 19.96 -3.03
CA LYS A 432 14.72 19.50 -1.83
C LYS A 432 13.96 18.20 -2.08
N GLY A 433 13.21 18.12 -3.16
CA GLY A 433 12.45 16.93 -3.50
C GLY A 433 13.31 15.69 -3.81
N LYS A 434 14.54 15.85 -4.36
CA LYS A 434 15.50 14.75 -4.52
C LYS A 434 15.99 14.25 -3.15
N ILE A 435 16.28 15.17 -2.22
CA ILE A 435 16.69 14.82 -0.85
C ILE A 435 15.55 14.16 -0.09
N GLU A 436 14.32 14.69 -0.16
CA GLU A 436 13.13 14.08 0.44
C GLU A 436 12.85 12.66 -0.09
N HIS A 437 13.04 12.46 -1.39
CA HIS A 437 12.94 11.12 -1.97
C HIS A 437 14.04 10.19 -1.43
N PHE A 438 15.28 10.66 -1.37
CA PHE A 438 16.44 9.89 -0.91
C PHE A 438 16.26 9.42 0.53
N ILE A 439 15.81 10.29 1.43
CA ILE A 439 15.60 9.96 2.85
C ILE A 439 14.35 9.12 3.11
N SER A 440 13.46 8.99 2.12
CA SER A 440 12.15 8.34 2.29
C SER A 440 12.29 6.88 2.74
N ARG A 441 11.24 6.37 3.40
CA ARG A 441 11.16 5.00 3.96
C ARG A 441 11.46 3.90 2.93
N ARG A 442 11.06 4.07 1.67
CA ARG A 442 11.32 3.10 0.58
C ARG A 442 12.73 3.22 -0.01
N ALA A 443 13.39 4.34 0.23
CA ALA A 443 14.75 4.60 -0.23
C ALA A 443 15.76 4.34 0.90
N MET A 444 16.41 5.35 1.43
CA MET A 444 17.44 5.20 2.45
C MET A 444 16.89 5.09 3.89
N ASP A 445 15.59 5.35 4.10
CA ASP A 445 14.89 5.20 5.39
C ASP A 445 15.56 5.96 6.54
N ILE A 446 15.85 7.23 6.33
CA ILE A 446 16.51 8.06 7.34
C ILE A 446 15.47 8.67 8.27
N ASP A 447 15.35 8.11 9.46
CA ASP A 447 14.45 8.61 10.50
C ASP A 447 14.89 9.99 11.03
N GLY A 448 13.91 10.79 11.46
CA GLY A 448 14.12 12.11 12.03
C GLY A 448 14.26 13.24 11.02
N LEU A 449 14.35 12.93 9.72
CA LEU A 449 14.33 13.89 8.62
C LEU A 449 12.97 13.89 7.94
N GLY A 450 12.29 15.05 7.96
CA GLY A 450 11.06 15.28 7.22
C GLY A 450 11.21 16.46 6.25
N PRO A 451 10.18 16.77 5.40
CA PRO A 451 10.23 17.88 4.44
C PRO A 451 10.55 19.23 5.08
N GLU A 452 10.04 19.51 6.29
CA GLU A 452 10.32 20.75 7.02
C GLU A 452 11.78 20.83 7.44
N THR A 453 12.37 19.73 7.91
CA THR A 453 13.78 19.66 8.31
C THR A 453 14.70 19.77 7.09
N VAL A 454 14.35 19.12 5.97
CA VAL A 454 15.08 19.25 4.70
C VAL A 454 15.06 20.69 4.21
N ASP A 455 13.90 21.36 4.27
CA ASP A 455 13.81 22.78 3.91
C ASP A 455 14.69 23.66 4.81
N GLN A 456 14.66 23.45 6.12
CA GLN A 456 15.49 24.17 7.07
C GLN A 456 16.99 23.97 6.78
N PHE A 457 17.45 22.73 6.61
CA PHE A 457 18.86 22.43 6.30
C PHE A 457 19.29 23.04 4.96
N TYR A 458 18.39 23.07 3.96
CA TYR A 458 18.64 23.72 2.69
C TYR A 458 18.77 25.23 2.84
N GLN A 459 17.90 25.90 3.61
CA GLN A 459 17.94 27.34 3.86
C GLN A 459 19.21 27.75 4.62
N GLU A 460 19.62 26.97 5.61
CA GLU A 460 20.86 27.18 6.38
C GLU A 460 22.12 26.82 5.59
N GLY A 461 22.00 26.31 4.37
CA GLY A 461 23.14 25.98 3.52
C GLY A 461 23.88 24.70 3.92
N LEU A 462 23.33 23.88 4.81
CA LEU A 462 23.91 22.64 5.30
C LEU A 462 23.90 21.53 4.22
N ILE A 463 22.87 21.51 3.38
CA ILE A 463 22.71 20.51 2.33
C ILE A 463 22.38 21.16 0.98
N ARG A 464 22.96 20.63 -0.09
CA ARG A 464 22.70 20.99 -1.50
C ARG A 464 22.42 19.77 -2.37
N ASP A 465 22.86 18.60 -1.94
CA ASP A 465 22.57 17.31 -2.56
C ASP A 465 22.49 16.21 -1.50
N VAL A 466 22.19 14.98 -1.94
CA VAL A 466 22.00 13.83 -1.05
C VAL A 466 23.28 13.38 -0.34
N ALA A 467 24.46 13.63 -0.92
CA ALA A 467 25.73 13.24 -0.30
C ALA A 467 26.14 14.16 0.86
N ASP A 468 25.65 15.41 0.86
CA ASP A 468 25.87 16.34 1.99
C ASP A 468 25.30 15.82 3.30
N LEU A 469 24.24 14.99 3.26
CA LEU A 469 23.65 14.38 4.47
C LEU A 469 24.71 13.62 5.29
N TYR A 470 25.64 12.94 4.62
CA TYR A 470 26.66 12.12 5.27
C TYR A 470 27.86 12.91 5.80
N THR A 471 27.89 14.23 5.59
CA THR A 471 28.91 15.13 6.16
C THR A 471 28.41 15.90 7.37
N LEU A 472 27.11 15.83 7.67
CA LEU A 472 26.46 16.51 8.80
C LEU A 472 26.99 15.99 10.14
N LYS A 473 27.15 16.92 11.08
CA LYS A 473 27.52 16.62 12.47
C LYS A 473 26.42 17.11 13.42
N THR A 474 26.36 16.51 14.59
CA THR A 474 25.42 16.95 15.65
C THR A 474 25.57 18.46 15.95
N SER A 475 26.81 18.99 15.91
CA SER A 475 27.08 20.42 16.11
C SER A 475 26.43 21.35 15.10
N ASP A 476 26.19 20.86 13.86
CA ASP A 476 25.60 21.65 12.80
C ASP A 476 24.08 21.78 12.95
N ILE A 477 23.47 20.81 13.66
CA ILE A 477 22.00 20.68 13.78
C ILE A 477 21.48 21.22 15.11
N ILE A 478 22.21 21.02 16.21
CA ILE A 478 21.73 21.27 17.58
C ILE A 478 21.30 22.72 17.82
N ASN A 479 21.88 23.69 17.11
CA ASN A 479 21.59 25.11 17.27
C ASN A 479 20.47 25.63 16.33
N LEU A 480 19.89 24.76 15.51
CA LEU A 480 18.81 25.13 14.61
C LEU A 480 17.48 25.28 15.38
N GLU A 481 16.59 26.10 14.86
CA GLU A 481 15.27 26.33 15.46
C GLU A 481 14.49 24.99 15.57
N ARG A 482 13.93 24.74 16.74
CA ARG A 482 13.19 23.51 17.10
C ARG A 482 14.01 22.21 17.08
N MET A 483 15.34 22.30 17.00
CA MET A 483 16.24 21.16 17.09
C MET A 483 16.90 21.12 18.47
N GLY A 484 16.73 20.00 19.16
CA GLY A 484 17.44 19.73 20.44
C GLY A 484 18.50 18.64 20.25
N GLU A 485 19.33 18.44 21.26
CA GLU A 485 20.41 17.46 21.25
C GLU A 485 19.94 16.07 20.85
N LYS A 486 18.84 15.60 21.45
CA LYS A 486 18.24 14.29 21.14
C LYS A 486 17.73 14.16 19.68
N SER A 487 17.17 15.24 19.12
CA SER A 487 16.72 15.24 17.73
C SER A 487 17.90 15.19 16.77
N ALA A 488 18.97 15.96 17.05
CA ALA A 488 20.19 15.95 16.27
C ALA A 488 20.89 14.57 16.31
N GLU A 489 20.99 13.96 17.49
CA GLU A 489 21.55 12.61 17.66
C GLU A 489 20.74 11.56 16.86
N ASN A 490 19.41 11.61 16.92
CA ASN A 490 18.54 10.69 16.17
C ASN A 490 18.73 10.82 14.66
N ILE A 491 18.84 12.04 14.14
CA ILE A 491 19.09 12.29 12.71
C ILE A 491 20.44 11.69 12.30
N ILE A 492 21.52 11.99 13.03
CA ILE A 492 22.86 11.46 12.72
C ILE A 492 22.86 9.93 12.80
N LYS A 493 22.20 9.34 13.80
CA LYS A 493 22.04 7.89 13.91
C LYS A 493 21.29 7.30 12.71
N GLY A 494 20.19 7.94 12.28
CA GLY A 494 19.43 7.51 11.09
C GLY A 494 20.30 7.56 9.83
N ILE A 495 21.11 8.61 9.66
CA ILE A 495 22.07 8.72 8.54
C ILE A 495 23.11 7.59 8.60
N GLU A 496 23.69 7.29 9.75
CA GLU A 496 24.65 6.18 9.88
C GLU A 496 23.99 4.82 9.57
N GLN A 497 22.80 4.57 10.07
CA GLN A 497 22.07 3.34 9.80
C GLN A 497 21.73 3.16 8.31
N SER A 498 21.48 4.25 7.60
CA SER A 498 21.16 4.21 6.16
C SER A 498 22.30 3.69 5.29
N LYS A 499 23.54 3.69 5.76
CA LYS A 499 24.70 3.16 5.01
C LYS A 499 24.58 1.66 4.73
N GLU A 500 23.84 0.93 5.58
CA GLU A 500 23.61 -0.51 5.48
C GLU A 500 22.39 -0.90 4.61
N VAL A 501 21.70 0.09 4.06
CA VAL A 501 20.52 -0.16 3.18
C VAL A 501 20.97 -0.94 1.93
N PRO A 502 20.21 -1.98 1.49
CA PRO A 502 20.55 -2.78 0.31
C PRO A 502 20.74 -1.96 -0.97
N PHE A 503 21.64 -2.41 -1.83
CA PHE A 503 22.06 -1.69 -3.05
C PHE A 503 20.90 -1.29 -3.95
N GLU A 504 19.89 -2.15 -4.14
CA GLU A 504 18.73 -1.83 -4.95
C GLU A 504 17.92 -0.63 -4.40
N ARG A 505 17.90 -0.45 -3.08
CA ARG A 505 17.25 0.71 -2.47
C ARG A 505 18.09 1.97 -2.63
N VAL A 506 19.42 1.87 -2.55
CA VAL A 506 20.32 2.98 -2.86
C VAL A 506 20.13 3.43 -4.31
N LEU A 507 20.06 2.49 -5.24
CA LEU A 507 19.82 2.79 -6.65
C LEU A 507 18.46 3.49 -6.87
N PHE A 508 17.40 3.03 -6.18
CA PHE A 508 16.10 3.70 -6.20
C PHE A 508 16.18 5.10 -5.57
N ALA A 509 16.93 5.26 -4.47
CA ALA A 509 17.11 6.51 -3.76
C ALA A 509 17.75 7.62 -4.59
N LEU A 510 18.65 7.27 -5.52
CA LEU A 510 19.27 8.23 -6.46
C LEU A 510 18.25 8.94 -7.36
N GLY A 511 17.03 8.39 -7.49
CA GLY A 511 15.93 9.02 -8.20
C GLY A 511 16.12 9.17 -9.70
N ILE A 512 16.86 8.24 -10.34
CA ILE A 512 17.06 8.19 -11.79
C ILE A 512 15.69 8.14 -12.48
N ARG A 513 15.49 8.98 -13.49
CA ARG A 513 14.20 9.08 -14.17
C ARG A 513 13.80 7.72 -14.78
N PHE A 514 12.55 7.32 -14.65
CA PHE A 514 11.98 6.03 -15.05
C PHE A 514 12.50 4.81 -14.27
N VAL A 515 13.46 4.97 -13.36
CA VAL A 515 13.93 3.91 -12.48
C VAL A 515 13.14 3.94 -11.19
N GLY A 516 12.03 3.20 -11.17
CA GLY A 516 11.26 2.95 -9.94
C GLY A 516 11.85 1.79 -9.14
N GLU A 517 11.25 1.48 -8.00
CA GLU A 517 11.69 0.42 -7.08
C GLU A 517 11.89 -0.94 -7.79
N THR A 518 10.93 -1.36 -8.63
CA THR A 518 11.01 -2.63 -9.39
C THR A 518 12.16 -2.64 -10.38
N VAL A 519 12.34 -1.53 -11.13
CA VAL A 519 13.43 -1.39 -12.09
C VAL A 519 14.78 -1.39 -11.37
N ALA A 520 14.90 -0.63 -10.27
CA ALA A 520 16.10 -0.58 -9.44
C ALA A 520 16.51 -1.97 -8.95
N LYS A 521 15.55 -2.78 -8.47
CA LYS A 521 15.79 -4.15 -8.03
C LYS A 521 16.31 -5.05 -9.16
N LYS A 522 15.70 -4.97 -10.36
CA LYS A 522 16.14 -5.75 -11.53
C LYS A 522 17.54 -5.36 -12.01
N VAL A 523 17.80 -4.06 -12.09
CA VAL A 523 19.10 -3.50 -12.49
C VAL A 523 20.17 -3.88 -11.46
N ALA A 524 19.89 -3.75 -10.15
CA ALA A 524 20.82 -4.14 -9.09
C ALA A 524 21.16 -5.65 -9.14
N LYS A 525 20.15 -6.51 -9.37
CA LYS A 525 20.36 -7.95 -9.54
C LYS A 525 21.24 -8.29 -10.75
N SER A 526 21.09 -7.56 -11.86
CA SER A 526 21.83 -7.82 -13.11
C SER A 526 23.28 -7.32 -13.07
N PHE A 527 23.51 -6.10 -12.58
CA PHE A 527 24.82 -5.46 -12.58
C PHE A 527 25.60 -5.63 -11.27
N LYS A 528 24.93 -5.95 -10.17
CA LYS A 528 25.49 -6.24 -8.84
C LYS A 528 26.29 -5.11 -8.18
N SER A 529 26.80 -4.13 -8.93
CA SER A 529 27.52 -2.98 -8.39
C SER A 529 27.22 -1.70 -9.14
N MET A 530 27.42 -0.57 -8.47
CA MET A 530 27.28 0.76 -9.05
C MET A 530 28.27 1.01 -10.19
N ASP A 531 29.48 0.48 -10.07
CA ASP A 531 30.52 0.66 -11.08
C ASP A 531 30.19 -0.13 -12.35
N ALA A 532 29.77 -1.39 -12.21
CA ALA A 532 29.33 -2.19 -13.35
C ALA A 532 28.14 -1.54 -14.08
N LEU A 533 27.23 -0.92 -13.34
CA LEU A 533 26.10 -0.19 -13.91
C LEU A 533 26.54 1.11 -14.60
N ALA A 534 27.50 1.84 -14.04
CA ALA A 534 28.03 3.08 -14.61
C ALA A 534 28.80 2.84 -15.93
N ASP A 535 29.38 1.67 -16.09
CA ASP A 535 30.16 1.25 -17.29
C ASP A 535 29.28 0.48 -18.30
N ALA A 536 28.02 0.22 -18.02
CA ALA A 536 27.10 -0.54 -18.86
C ALA A 536 26.84 0.18 -20.19
N SER A 537 26.78 -0.59 -21.29
CA SER A 537 26.31 -0.09 -22.57
C SER A 537 24.77 -0.08 -22.69
N LEU A 538 24.25 0.58 -23.74
CA LEU A 538 22.82 0.55 -24.05
C LEU A 538 22.34 -0.88 -24.24
N ASP A 539 23.08 -1.71 -24.94
CA ASP A 539 22.74 -3.10 -25.21
C ASP A 539 22.70 -3.93 -23.93
N ASP A 540 23.65 -3.75 -23.01
CA ASP A 540 23.67 -4.44 -21.72
C ASP A 540 22.42 -4.12 -20.90
N LEU A 541 22.00 -2.87 -20.88
CA LEU A 541 20.82 -2.41 -20.16
C LEU A 541 19.51 -2.96 -20.75
N ILE A 542 19.38 -2.97 -22.10
CA ILE A 542 18.19 -3.50 -22.79
C ILE A 542 18.05 -5.02 -22.62
N HIS A 543 19.14 -5.74 -22.40
CA HIS A 543 19.10 -7.18 -22.13
C HIS A 543 18.50 -7.53 -20.76
N VAL A 544 18.40 -6.58 -19.85
CA VAL A 544 17.71 -6.78 -18.55
C VAL A 544 16.20 -6.81 -18.79
N ASP A 545 15.53 -7.81 -18.23
CA ASP A 545 14.07 -7.98 -18.37
C ASP A 545 13.29 -6.72 -17.94
N GLU A 546 12.29 -6.32 -18.75
CA GLU A 546 11.48 -5.10 -18.60
C GLU A 546 12.23 -3.77 -18.71
N ILE A 547 13.50 -3.75 -19.08
CA ILE A 547 14.24 -2.51 -19.36
C ILE A 547 14.14 -2.19 -20.84
N GLY A 548 13.29 -1.24 -21.18
CA GLY A 548 13.18 -0.71 -22.52
C GLY A 548 14.19 0.41 -22.79
N GLU A 549 14.35 0.76 -24.08
CA GLU A 549 15.29 1.78 -24.54
C GLU A 549 15.20 3.12 -23.77
N LYS A 550 13.97 3.56 -23.45
CA LYS A 550 13.73 4.81 -22.70
C LYS A 550 14.33 4.79 -21.29
N ILE A 551 14.23 3.66 -20.60
CA ILE A 551 14.80 3.47 -19.25
C ILE A 551 16.33 3.39 -19.36
N ALA A 552 16.84 2.59 -20.30
CA ALA A 552 18.26 2.43 -20.54
C ALA A 552 18.95 3.76 -20.87
N GLN A 553 18.39 4.56 -21.76
CA GLN A 553 18.88 5.89 -22.08
C GLN A 553 18.88 6.82 -20.86
N SER A 554 17.86 6.75 -20.01
CA SER A 554 17.79 7.56 -18.78
C SER A 554 18.92 7.20 -17.81
N ILE A 555 19.25 5.92 -17.67
CA ILE A 555 20.37 5.45 -16.84
C ILE A 555 21.69 5.96 -17.40
N LEU A 556 21.92 5.81 -18.70
CA LEU A 556 23.15 6.29 -19.36
C LEU A 556 23.34 7.81 -19.19
N LEU A 557 22.26 8.59 -19.39
CA LEU A 557 22.30 10.04 -19.21
C LEU A 557 22.62 10.43 -17.75
N TYR A 558 22.11 9.67 -16.79
CA TYR A 558 22.40 9.92 -15.38
C TYR A 558 23.88 9.77 -15.07
N PHE A 559 24.51 8.68 -15.53
CA PHE A 559 25.93 8.41 -15.31
C PHE A 559 26.86 9.23 -16.22
N ALA A 560 26.37 9.76 -17.33
CA ALA A 560 27.11 10.70 -18.16
C ALA A 560 27.30 12.07 -17.50
N ASN A 561 26.47 12.42 -16.51
CA ASN A 561 26.55 13.70 -15.80
C ASN A 561 27.65 13.66 -14.72
N PRO A 562 28.71 14.52 -14.83
CA PRO A 562 29.80 14.53 -13.87
C PRO A 562 29.36 14.80 -12.42
N LYS A 563 28.32 15.63 -12.21
CA LYS A 563 27.77 15.91 -10.88
C LYS A 563 27.19 14.67 -10.22
N ASN A 564 26.50 13.83 -10.98
CA ASN A 564 25.94 12.59 -10.44
C ASN A 564 27.05 11.60 -10.08
N ARG A 565 28.12 11.54 -10.87
CA ARG A 565 29.31 10.72 -10.55
C ARG A 565 30.01 11.22 -9.28
N ASP A 566 30.12 12.53 -9.08
CA ASP A 566 30.67 13.12 -7.86
C ASP A 566 29.83 12.73 -6.63
N ILE A 567 28.50 12.82 -6.73
CA ILE A 567 27.59 12.40 -5.66
C ILE A 567 27.82 10.91 -5.31
N ILE A 568 27.89 10.03 -6.31
CA ILE A 568 28.14 8.60 -6.09
C ILE A 568 29.48 8.36 -5.40
N GLU A 569 30.54 9.06 -5.81
CA GLU A 569 31.85 8.92 -5.19
C GLU A 569 31.86 9.43 -3.74
N ARG A 570 31.16 10.52 -3.44
CA ARG A 570 30.98 11.02 -2.08
C ARG A 570 30.17 10.07 -1.20
N LEU A 571 29.15 9.42 -1.75
CA LEU A 571 28.39 8.36 -1.06
C LEU A 571 29.28 7.14 -0.79
N ARG A 572 30.18 6.78 -1.73
CA ARG A 572 31.16 5.71 -1.55
C ARG A 572 32.13 6.02 -0.41
N VAL A 573 32.69 7.23 -0.40
CA VAL A 573 33.61 7.70 0.66
C VAL A 573 32.91 7.72 2.01
N ALA A 574 31.61 8.04 2.05
CA ALA A 574 30.79 8.01 3.25
C ALA A 574 30.50 6.59 3.77
N GLY A 575 30.78 5.55 2.97
CA GLY A 575 30.56 4.15 3.34
C GLY A 575 29.15 3.64 3.03
N VAL A 576 28.40 4.28 2.13
CA VAL A 576 27.11 3.77 1.65
C VAL A 576 27.34 2.53 0.79
N ARG A 577 26.50 1.53 0.97
CA ARG A 577 26.55 0.26 0.23
C ARG A 577 26.23 0.47 -1.25
N LEU A 578 27.21 0.29 -2.12
CA LEU A 578 27.08 0.45 -3.57
C LEU A 578 27.21 -0.86 -4.35
N GLU A 579 27.12 -1.97 -3.64
CA GLU A 579 27.19 -3.32 -4.19
C GLU A 579 26.10 -4.19 -3.58
N ALA A 580 25.57 -5.14 -4.36
CA ALA A 580 24.64 -6.13 -3.85
C ALA A 580 25.38 -7.12 -2.94
N ASP A 581 24.72 -7.60 -1.91
CA ASP A 581 25.24 -8.70 -1.10
C ASP A 581 25.50 -9.92 -2.02
N GLU A 582 26.50 -10.71 -1.69
CA GLU A 582 26.66 -12.02 -2.34
C GLU A 582 25.37 -12.82 -2.10
N GLU A 583 24.71 -13.24 -3.17
CA GLU A 583 23.51 -14.08 -3.05
C GLU A 583 23.89 -15.28 -2.17
N ASP A 584 23.09 -15.53 -1.14
CA ASP A 584 23.17 -16.77 -0.37
C ASP A 584 22.79 -17.91 -1.32
N THR A 585 23.82 -18.50 -1.96
CA THR A 585 23.70 -19.62 -2.90
C THR A 585 23.48 -20.95 -2.16
N SER A 586 23.29 -20.92 -0.83
CA SER A 586 22.92 -22.10 -0.05
C SER A 586 21.56 -22.63 -0.52
N GLY A 587 21.62 -23.75 -1.25
CA GLY A 587 20.45 -24.39 -1.87
C GLY A 587 20.26 -24.11 -3.37
N HIS A 588 21.14 -23.36 -4.02
CA HIS A 588 21.22 -23.33 -5.49
C HIS A 588 21.84 -24.64 -5.98
N THR A 589 21.28 -25.19 -7.04
CA THR A 589 21.79 -26.41 -7.69
C THR A 589 21.83 -26.19 -9.19
N ASP A 590 22.63 -27.02 -9.89
CA ASP A 590 22.74 -26.96 -11.37
C ASP A 590 21.84 -27.99 -12.07
N LYS A 591 20.80 -28.52 -11.38
CA LYS A 591 19.92 -29.58 -11.92
C LYS A 591 19.22 -29.18 -13.22
N LEU A 592 18.95 -27.90 -13.41
CA LEU A 592 18.34 -27.34 -14.61
C LEU A 592 19.33 -26.49 -15.44
N ALA A 593 20.63 -26.57 -15.20
CA ALA A 593 21.64 -25.78 -15.90
C ALA A 593 21.52 -25.93 -17.43
N GLY A 594 21.51 -24.79 -18.13
CA GLY A 594 21.39 -24.74 -19.59
C GLY A 594 20.00 -25.05 -20.15
N LYS A 595 18.98 -25.31 -19.30
CA LYS A 595 17.61 -25.55 -19.73
C LYS A 595 16.85 -24.23 -19.89
N SER A 596 16.20 -24.06 -21.04
CA SER A 596 15.24 -22.97 -21.29
C SER A 596 13.82 -23.51 -21.16
N ILE A 597 13.07 -23.01 -20.18
CA ILE A 597 11.80 -23.58 -19.74
C ILE A 597 10.67 -22.55 -19.92
N VAL A 598 9.58 -22.98 -20.54
CA VAL A 598 8.35 -22.17 -20.64
C VAL A 598 7.34 -22.68 -19.60
N ILE A 599 6.74 -21.78 -18.84
CA ILE A 599 5.70 -22.13 -17.87
C ILE A 599 4.32 -21.87 -18.51
N SER A 600 3.43 -22.87 -18.46
CA SER A 600 2.08 -22.76 -19.02
C SER A 600 1.07 -23.61 -18.27
N GLY A 601 -0.16 -23.15 -18.12
CA GLY A 601 -1.22 -23.87 -17.41
C GLY A 601 -1.48 -23.32 -16.02
N VAL A 602 -2.23 -24.08 -15.25
CA VAL A 602 -2.68 -23.81 -13.89
C VAL A 602 -2.04 -24.85 -12.98
N PHE A 603 -1.38 -24.44 -11.92
CA PHE A 603 -0.59 -25.30 -11.05
C PHE A 603 -1.28 -25.51 -9.70
N ALA A 604 -1.05 -26.67 -9.09
CA ALA A 604 -1.65 -27.08 -7.82
C ALA A 604 -0.76 -26.74 -6.61
N HIS A 605 0.56 -26.87 -6.74
CA HIS A 605 1.51 -26.78 -5.62
C HIS A 605 2.12 -25.39 -5.47
N HIS A 606 2.55 -24.76 -6.57
CA HIS A 606 3.21 -23.45 -6.57
C HIS A 606 2.58 -22.50 -7.57
N SER A 607 2.74 -21.20 -7.34
CA SER A 607 2.40 -20.17 -8.33
C SER A 607 3.38 -20.18 -9.50
N ARG A 608 3.01 -19.52 -10.61
CA ARG A 608 3.92 -19.37 -11.74
C ARG A 608 5.19 -18.59 -11.40
N ASP A 609 5.10 -17.65 -10.48
CA ASP A 609 6.26 -16.85 -10.07
C ASP A 609 7.18 -17.68 -9.15
N GLU A 610 6.64 -18.48 -8.26
CA GLU A 610 7.43 -19.45 -7.47
C GLU A 610 8.12 -20.50 -8.36
N TYR A 611 7.46 -20.97 -9.44
CA TYR A 611 8.13 -21.86 -10.40
C TYR A 611 9.25 -21.17 -11.19
N LYS A 612 9.13 -19.87 -11.49
CA LYS A 612 10.27 -19.11 -12.06
C LYS A 612 11.44 -19.07 -11.12
N GLU A 613 11.19 -18.76 -9.84
CA GLU A 613 12.23 -18.75 -8.81
C GLU A 613 12.88 -20.13 -8.63
N LEU A 614 12.08 -21.21 -8.61
CA LEU A 614 12.58 -22.58 -8.55
C LEU A 614 13.46 -22.92 -9.77
N ILE A 615 13.02 -22.55 -10.98
CA ILE A 615 13.81 -22.77 -12.21
C ILE A 615 15.16 -22.04 -12.12
N GLU A 616 15.15 -20.78 -11.71
CA GLU A 616 16.36 -19.97 -11.55
C GLU A 616 17.27 -20.51 -10.44
N LYS A 617 16.68 -20.90 -9.31
CA LYS A 617 17.39 -21.51 -8.17
C LYS A 617 18.12 -22.79 -8.54
N HIS A 618 17.60 -23.55 -9.50
CA HIS A 618 18.21 -24.78 -9.99
C HIS A 618 19.01 -24.59 -11.30
N GLY A 619 19.39 -23.35 -11.66
CA GLY A 619 20.27 -23.02 -12.79
C GLY A 619 19.58 -23.01 -14.16
N GLY A 620 18.26 -23.11 -14.21
CA GLY A 620 17.47 -23.03 -15.45
C GLY A 620 17.13 -21.58 -15.84
N LYS A 621 16.65 -21.40 -17.06
CA LYS A 621 16.19 -20.10 -17.57
C LYS A 621 14.70 -20.17 -17.91
N ASN A 622 13.88 -19.30 -17.28
CA ASN A 622 12.50 -19.13 -17.69
C ASN A 622 12.43 -18.26 -18.95
N VAL A 623 11.65 -18.70 -19.95
CA VAL A 623 11.43 -17.98 -21.22
C VAL A 623 9.95 -17.80 -21.49
N GLY A 624 9.55 -16.65 -22.01
CA GLY A 624 8.14 -16.29 -22.19
C GLY A 624 7.45 -16.96 -23.39
N SER A 625 8.20 -17.43 -24.38
CA SER A 625 7.66 -17.98 -25.63
C SER A 625 8.33 -19.29 -26.03
N ILE A 626 7.55 -20.19 -26.62
CA ILE A 626 8.05 -21.47 -27.14
C ILE A 626 8.80 -21.25 -28.45
N SER A 627 10.02 -21.80 -28.53
CA SER A 627 10.87 -21.79 -29.71
C SER A 627 11.60 -23.14 -29.86
N SER A 628 12.33 -23.35 -30.95
CA SER A 628 13.18 -24.54 -31.14
C SER A 628 14.31 -24.67 -30.11
N LYS A 629 14.59 -23.59 -29.34
CA LYS A 629 15.59 -23.57 -28.26
C LYS A 629 14.96 -23.86 -26.88
N THR A 630 13.63 -24.02 -26.80
CA THR A 630 12.93 -24.37 -25.55
C THR A 630 13.24 -25.82 -25.19
N SER A 631 13.80 -26.07 -24.03
CA SER A 631 14.17 -27.42 -23.56
C SER A 631 12.93 -28.25 -23.22
N PHE A 632 11.99 -27.66 -22.49
CA PHE A 632 10.70 -28.25 -22.22
C PHE A 632 9.70 -27.17 -21.75
N ILE A 633 8.43 -27.56 -21.69
CA ILE A 633 7.37 -26.75 -21.13
C ILE A 633 6.96 -27.35 -19.80
N LEU A 634 7.04 -26.59 -18.72
CA LEU A 634 6.40 -26.95 -17.46
C LEU A 634 4.91 -26.66 -17.60
N ALA A 635 4.12 -27.73 -17.69
CA ALA A 635 2.70 -27.67 -17.92
C ALA A 635 1.91 -28.02 -16.66
N GLY A 636 1.12 -27.06 -16.21
CA GLY A 636 0.01 -27.33 -15.28
C GLY A 636 -1.27 -27.70 -16.03
N ASP A 637 -2.36 -27.86 -15.28
CA ASP A 637 -3.69 -28.10 -15.85
C ASP A 637 -4.12 -26.97 -16.79
N ASN A 638 -4.96 -27.32 -17.78
CA ASN A 638 -5.54 -26.36 -18.73
C ASN A 638 -4.51 -25.53 -19.50
N MET A 639 -3.39 -26.13 -19.94
CA MET A 639 -2.46 -25.47 -20.85
C MET A 639 -3.22 -25.01 -22.12
N GLY A 640 -3.05 -23.72 -22.47
CA GLY A 640 -3.75 -23.12 -23.60
C GLY A 640 -3.51 -23.86 -24.92
N PRO A 641 -4.55 -24.13 -25.74
CA PRO A 641 -4.47 -24.95 -26.95
C PRO A 641 -3.43 -24.46 -27.96
N SER A 642 -3.26 -23.16 -28.11
CA SER A 642 -2.25 -22.56 -28.99
C SER A 642 -0.80 -22.87 -28.58
N LYS A 643 -0.54 -22.99 -27.30
CA LYS A 643 0.79 -23.38 -26.78
C LYS A 643 1.02 -24.87 -26.93
N LEU A 644 -0.02 -25.69 -26.72
CA LEU A 644 0.02 -27.13 -26.92
C LEU A 644 0.34 -27.45 -28.39
N GLU A 645 -0.40 -26.84 -29.31
CA GLU A 645 -0.19 -27.02 -30.75
C GLU A 645 1.24 -26.59 -31.19
N LYS A 646 1.71 -25.46 -30.67
CA LYS A 646 3.06 -24.97 -30.94
C LYS A 646 4.16 -25.88 -30.39
N ALA A 647 3.94 -26.45 -29.19
CA ALA A 647 4.86 -27.43 -28.60
C ALA A 647 4.94 -28.69 -29.46
N GLN A 648 3.82 -29.23 -29.87
CA GLN A 648 3.74 -30.41 -30.75
C GLN A 648 4.42 -30.16 -32.09
N LYS A 649 4.16 -28.99 -32.71
CA LYS A 649 4.77 -28.61 -33.99
C LYS A 649 6.29 -28.46 -33.94
N LEU A 650 6.83 -28.01 -32.81
CA LEU A 650 8.27 -27.80 -32.61
C LEU A 650 8.95 -28.99 -31.92
N GLY A 651 8.22 -30.05 -31.55
CA GLY A 651 8.75 -31.21 -30.86
C GLY A 651 9.29 -30.93 -29.46
N VAL A 652 8.75 -29.89 -28.77
CA VAL A 652 9.17 -29.51 -27.42
C VAL A 652 8.48 -30.42 -26.41
N THR A 653 9.25 -31.02 -25.50
CA THR A 653 8.75 -31.89 -24.44
C THR A 653 7.85 -31.13 -23.49
N ILE A 654 6.75 -31.74 -23.04
CA ILE A 654 5.85 -31.23 -22.02
C ILE A 654 6.13 -32.03 -20.75
N VAL A 655 6.38 -31.33 -19.65
CA VAL A 655 6.68 -31.89 -18.33
C VAL A 655 5.56 -31.47 -17.38
N SER A 656 4.99 -32.40 -16.64
CA SER A 656 3.96 -32.10 -15.63
C SER A 656 4.54 -31.42 -14.40
N GLU A 657 3.67 -30.90 -13.55
CA GLU A 657 4.08 -30.28 -12.28
C GLU A 657 4.82 -31.26 -11.38
N GLU A 658 4.31 -32.48 -11.25
CA GLU A 658 4.92 -33.55 -10.44
C GLU A 658 6.28 -34.00 -10.99
N GLU A 659 6.37 -34.18 -12.31
CA GLU A 659 7.63 -34.55 -12.96
C GLU A 659 8.69 -33.46 -12.76
N PHE A 660 8.30 -32.18 -12.86
CA PHE A 660 9.22 -31.07 -12.64
C PHE A 660 9.72 -31.04 -11.18
N LEU A 661 8.83 -31.19 -10.21
CA LEU A 661 9.23 -31.24 -8.79
C LEU A 661 10.20 -32.38 -8.51
N GLN A 662 9.97 -33.57 -9.10
CA GLN A 662 10.92 -34.69 -9.02
C GLN A 662 12.29 -34.40 -9.68
N MET A 663 12.32 -33.57 -10.73
CA MET A 663 13.57 -33.15 -11.38
C MET A 663 14.43 -32.23 -10.51
N ILE A 664 13.82 -31.51 -9.60
CA ILE A 664 14.51 -30.55 -8.72
C ILE A 664 14.69 -31.05 -7.27
N GLU A 665 14.01 -32.13 -6.85
CA GLU A 665 14.31 -32.85 -5.62
C GLU A 665 15.70 -33.53 -5.71
#